data_9752d12920546373fc9b0d91dd87479b
#
_entry.id   9752d12920546373fc9b0d91dd87479b
#
_cell.length_a   1.000
_cell.length_b   1.000
_cell.length_c   1.000
_cell.angle_alpha   90.00
_cell.angle_beta   90.00
_cell.angle_gamma   90.00
#
_symmetry.space_group_name_H-M   'P 1'
#
loop_
_entity.id
_entity.type
_entity.pdbx_description
1 polymer ?
#
loop_
_entity_poly.entity_id
_entity_poly.type
_entity_poly.pdbx_seq_one_letter_code
_entity_poly.pdbx_strand_id
1 'polypeptide(L)'
;MSIRLALAGNPNCGKTTMFNDLTGATQYVGNWPGVTVEKKEGKFKGDKEVLITDLPGIYSLSPYTLEEVVARDYLVNEKPQAIMNLVDASNIERNLYLTTQLLEMGIPVVIALNMMDIVKKRGDVIDVKKLSQELGVPVVETAAIKGEGTRELVEAAKKAAKAGNAPAKRAFEGTIENAVTEIEKLIADVTEPAQRRWFAVKLFERDSKVQARFTLGKDVQDKIEKLITAVEEELDDDAESIITDARYQYIGKLVKDCVKKKKTGLSTSDKIDHIVTNRILALPIFALIMWLVYYVSVSTAGGIFTDWANDGVFGDGWHLFTIGAADYEEATAEYDDQITRRDAWLEAADEAGIDTAALTEQLEAEEADETAIADAAAAIEADPAAASVVGTAEFEDEDSGEVTTEDVDLATFEETMTAAEPDPADFGVWVPGIPVLLEKLFASMGVNEDGWVYSLVMDGIVAGVGAVLGFVPQMLILFFFLAILEDCGYMARVAFIMDRIFRKFGLSGKSFIPMLIGSGCGVPAVMASRTIEQERDRRMTIMTTCFVPCGAKLPIIAMFAGAFFGGSGTIAFSAYVLGVLSIIISGIMLKKFKIFTGDPAPFVMELPSYHVPTAGNVFRSMWERGSSFIKKAGTVILLSTIFMWFTLGYGWEGGAFCAVSDIDNSIMARIGSVIAPIFTLPGFGTWKSAVAAISGLVAKENVVATFGQLYHFVGEVAEDGSEIWGELAADFTQVGAYAFMAFNLLCAPCFAAMGAIKREMNNGKWTAFAIGYMCAYAYVVSTIIYQIGGLITGELTFGVGTVVAIAFIALIIFLLFRKPAKADSTEGLRRMSVDAN
;
A
#
# COMPACT_ATOMS: atom_id res chain seq x y z
N MET A 1 -5.77 51.79 2.41
CA MET A 1 -6.08 50.62 1.58
C MET A 1 -5.16 49.49 1.99
N SER A 2 -5.71 48.34 2.36
CA SER A 2 -4.89 47.17 2.73
C SER A 2 -4.11 46.67 1.51
N ILE A 3 -2.78 46.48 1.70
CA ILE A 3 -1.92 45.94 0.68
C ILE A 3 -2.06 44.40 0.68
N ARG A 4 -2.42 43.79 -0.45
CA ARG A 4 -2.52 42.34 -0.60
C ARG A 4 -1.25 41.80 -1.27
N LEU A 5 -0.52 40.95 -0.59
CA LEU A 5 0.67 40.28 -1.07
C LEU A 5 0.40 38.78 -1.23
N ALA A 6 0.84 38.18 -2.31
CA ALA A 6 0.81 36.73 -2.50
C ALA A 6 2.17 36.14 -2.17
N LEU A 7 2.21 35.04 -1.44
CA LEU A 7 3.41 34.24 -1.19
C LEU A 7 3.39 33.03 -2.12
N ALA A 8 4.28 32.98 -3.10
CA ALA A 8 4.40 31.91 -4.08
C ALA A 8 5.76 31.21 -3.96
N GLY A 9 5.86 29.97 -4.39
CA GLY A 9 7.12 29.25 -4.44
C GLY A 9 6.91 27.75 -4.60
N ASN A 10 7.98 27.06 -4.91
CA ASN A 10 7.97 25.61 -5.10
C ASN A 10 7.67 24.88 -3.78
N PRO A 11 7.17 23.64 -3.83
CA PRO A 11 7.13 22.78 -2.66
C PRO A 11 8.52 22.69 -2.00
N ASN A 12 8.57 22.66 -0.68
CA ASN A 12 9.79 22.55 0.13
C ASN A 12 10.79 23.75 0.08
N CYS A 13 10.49 24.86 -0.60
CA CYS A 13 11.33 26.05 -0.58
C CYS A 13 11.30 26.83 0.75
N GLY A 14 10.55 26.35 1.76
CA GLY A 14 10.41 27.00 3.07
C GLY A 14 9.23 27.98 3.17
N LYS A 15 8.24 27.89 2.29
CA LYS A 15 7.09 28.79 2.18
C LYS A 15 6.26 28.84 3.47
N THR A 16 5.86 27.71 4.01
CA THR A 16 5.10 27.63 5.27
C THR A 16 5.87 28.20 6.46
N THR A 17 7.18 27.97 6.53
CA THR A 17 8.05 28.54 7.57
C THR A 17 8.09 30.07 7.46
N MET A 18 8.26 30.60 6.24
CA MET A 18 8.25 32.02 5.96
C MET A 18 6.88 32.65 6.31
N PHE A 19 5.79 32.04 5.90
CA PHE A 19 4.44 32.52 6.18
C PHE A 19 4.17 32.60 7.71
N ASN A 20 4.55 31.56 8.45
CA ASN A 20 4.42 31.51 9.91
C ASN A 20 5.29 32.57 10.60
N ASP A 21 6.49 32.80 10.11
CA ASP A 21 7.35 33.87 10.65
C ASP A 21 6.76 35.27 10.41
N LEU A 22 6.22 35.52 9.23
CA LEU A 22 5.63 36.81 8.86
C LEU A 22 4.32 37.10 9.57
N THR A 23 3.43 36.11 9.74
CA THR A 23 2.06 36.32 10.23
C THR A 23 1.85 35.94 11.69
N GLY A 24 2.64 35.01 12.24
CA GLY A 24 2.50 34.53 13.62
C GLY A 24 1.22 33.73 13.84
N ALA A 25 0.61 33.86 15.03
CA ALA A 25 -0.55 33.10 15.46
C ALA A 25 -1.89 33.61 14.85
N THR A 26 -1.90 34.77 14.18
CA THR A 26 -3.11 35.37 13.60
C THR A 26 -3.27 34.97 12.14
N GLN A 27 -3.69 33.73 11.92
CA GLN A 27 -3.92 33.16 10.59
C GLN A 27 -5.37 32.74 10.44
N TYR A 28 -5.93 32.94 9.26
CA TYR A 28 -7.18 32.32 8.84
C TYR A 28 -6.85 31.11 7.97
N VAL A 29 -7.36 29.96 8.37
CA VAL A 29 -7.20 28.70 7.63
C VAL A 29 -8.57 28.26 7.16
N GLY A 30 -8.72 28.02 5.87
CA GLY A 30 -9.94 27.54 5.24
C GLY A 30 -9.58 26.81 3.95
N ASN A 31 -10.58 26.49 3.16
CA ASN A 31 -10.33 25.92 1.82
C ASN A 31 -10.57 26.99 0.74
N TRP A 32 -9.85 26.84 -0.38
CA TRP A 32 -10.16 27.64 -1.55
C TRP A 32 -11.57 27.33 -2.06
N PRO A 33 -12.34 28.33 -2.55
CA PRO A 33 -13.71 28.11 -2.99
C PRO A 33 -13.84 26.99 -4.03
N GLY A 34 -14.66 25.99 -3.71
CA GLY A 34 -14.99 24.90 -4.63
C GLY A 34 -13.92 23.79 -4.76
N VAL A 35 -12.89 23.80 -3.91
CA VAL A 35 -11.82 22.77 -3.92
C VAL A 35 -11.37 22.42 -2.51
N THR A 36 -10.74 21.27 -2.34
CA THR A 36 -10.19 20.77 -1.06
C THR A 36 -8.79 21.32 -0.72
N VAL A 37 -8.28 22.26 -1.50
CA VAL A 37 -6.97 22.88 -1.28
C VAL A 37 -7.05 23.90 -0.16
N GLU A 38 -6.12 23.81 0.80
CA GLU A 38 -6.08 24.68 1.96
C GLU A 38 -5.67 26.12 1.59
N LYS A 39 -6.46 27.11 2.05
CA LYS A 39 -6.17 28.54 1.92
C LYS A 39 -5.71 29.11 3.25
N LYS A 40 -4.54 29.76 3.25
CA LYS A 40 -4.02 30.47 4.43
C LYS A 40 -3.88 31.96 4.14
N GLU A 41 -4.46 32.76 4.98
CA GLU A 41 -4.33 34.22 4.95
C GLU A 41 -3.93 34.74 6.33
N GLY A 42 -3.03 35.69 6.38
CA GLY A 42 -2.60 36.29 7.64
C GLY A 42 -2.16 37.75 7.50
N LYS A 43 -2.30 38.51 8.57
CA LYS A 43 -1.82 39.89 8.63
C LYS A 43 -0.34 39.90 9.03
N PHE A 44 0.45 40.74 8.39
CA PHE A 44 1.86 40.90 8.74
C PHE A 44 2.03 41.44 10.17
N LYS A 45 2.93 40.83 10.96
CA LYS A 45 3.19 41.19 12.35
C LYS A 45 3.63 42.67 12.51
N GLY A 46 4.38 43.20 11.53
CA GLY A 46 4.92 44.56 11.56
C GLY A 46 3.94 45.63 11.07
N ASP A 47 2.86 45.24 10.32
CA ASP A 47 1.92 46.19 9.75
C ASP A 47 0.59 45.48 9.42
N LYS A 48 -0.42 45.74 10.22
CA LYS A 48 -1.76 45.12 10.13
C LYS A 48 -2.53 45.47 8.85
N GLU A 49 -2.10 46.49 8.10
CA GLU A 49 -2.69 46.84 6.82
C GLU A 49 -2.18 45.92 5.65
N VAL A 50 -1.14 45.14 5.89
CA VAL A 50 -0.61 44.19 4.93
C VAL A 50 -1.21 42.82 5.16
N LEU A 51 -1.96 42.33 4.16
CA LEU A 51 -2.52 40.96 4.12
C LEU A 51 -1.66 40.08 3.22
N ILE A 52 -1.23 38.94 3.77
CA ILE A 52 -0.41 37.95 3.05
C ILE A 52 -1.28 36.71 2.80
N THR A 53 -1.38 36.30 1.55
CA THR A 53 -2.06 35.05 1.14
C THR A 53 -1.00 34.02 0.76
N ASP A 54 -1.00 32.88 1.43
CA ASP A 54 -0.12 31.74 1.12
C ASP A 54 -0.74 30.94 -0.02
N LEU A 55 -0.07 30.92 -1.17
CA LEU A 55 -0.49 30.08 -2.29
C LEU A 55 -0.01 28.64 -2.09
N PRO A 56 -0.69 27.65 -2.66
CA PRO A 56 -0.18 26.27 -2.68
C PRO A 56 1.23 26.20 -3.24
N GLY A 57 2.01 25.21 -2.82
CA GLY A 57 3.33 24.95 -3.40
C GLY A 57 3.19 24.41 -4.82
N ILE A 58 3.73 25.11 -5.79
CA ILE A 58 3.58 24.79 -7.22
C ILE A 58 4.93 24.83 -7.92
N TYR A 59 5.08 24.00 -8.95
CA TYR A 59 6.27 24.02 -9.80
C TYR A 59 6.08 24.89 -11.06
N SER A 60 4.84 25.01 -11.52
CA SER A 60 4.47 25.80 -12.68
C SER A 60 3.08 26.40 -12.55
N LEU A 61 2.70 27.29 -13.46
CA LEU A 61 1.35 27.80 -13.61
C LEU A 61 0.55 27.04 -14.70
N SER A 62 0.96 25.84 -15.03
CA SER A 62 0.27 24.93 -15.96
C SER A 62 -0.88 24.20 -15.26
N PRO A 63 -1.95 23.78 -15.95
CA PRO A 63 -3.15 23.24 -15.32
C PRO A 63 -3.09 21.74 -15.00
N TYR A 64 -1.95 21.24 -14.53
CA TYR A 64 -1.77 19.80 -14.29
C TYR A 64 -2.27 19.35 -12.92
N THR A 65 -2.14 20.19 -11.89
CA THR A 65 -2.62 19.88 -10.53
C THR A 65 -3.69 20.88 -10.08
N LEU A 66 -4.48 20.50 -9.07
CA LEU A 66 -5.49 21.40 -8.47
C LEU A 66 -4.82 22.61 -7.82
N GLU A 67 -3.69 22.42 -7.19
CA GLU A 67 -2.87 23.43 -6.55
C GLU A 67 -2.40 24.49 -7.58
N GLU A 68 -1.90 24.05 -8.74
CA GLU A 68 -1.46 24.93 -9.82
C GLU A 68 -2.63 25.71 -10.43
N VAL A 69 -3.76 25.06 -10.58
CA VAL A 69 -5.00 25.72 -11.05
C VAL A 69 -5.45 26.80 -10.06
N VAL A 70 -5.49 26.49 -8.77
CA VAL A 70 -5.89 27.43 -7.70
C VAL A 70 -4.94 28.62 -7.65
N ALA A 71 -3.64 28.38 -7.63
CA ALA A 71 -2.64 29.43 -7.59
C ALA A 71 -2.73 30.34 -8.81
N ARG A 72 -2.89 29.77 -10.00
CA ARG A 72 -3.05 30.49 -11.25
C ARG A 72 -4.33 31.34 -11.27
N ASP A 73 -5.47 30.74 -10.91
CA ASP A 73 -6.76 31.42 -10.91
C ASP A 73 -6.76 32.59 -9.91
N TYR A 74 -6.10 32.43 -8.77
CA TYR A 74 -5.92 33.54 -7.82
C TYR A 74 -5.08 34.67 -8.42
N LEU A 75 -3.93 34.38 -9.01
CA LEU A 75 -3.05 35.39 -9.59
C LEU A 75 -3.71 36.14 -10.78
N VAL A 76 -4.46 35.43 -11.60
CA VAL A 76 -5.13 36.00 -12.78
C VAL A 76 -6.38 36.79 -12.43
N ASN A 77 -7.18 36.33 -11.46
CA ASN A 77 -8.50 36.91 -11.15
C ASN A 77 -8.44 37.91 -10.00
N GLU A 78 -7.77 37.57 -8.88
CA GLU A 78 -7.69 38.40 -7.66
C GLU A 78 -6.60 39.47 -7.76
N LYS A 79 -5.63 39.30 -8.63
CA LYS A 79 -4.55 40.25 -8.95
C LYS A 79 -3.93 40.89 -7.69
N PRO A 80 -3.15 40.18 -6.91
CA PRO A 80 -2.44 40.75 -5.76
C PRO A 80 -1.54 41.89 -6.20
N GLN A 81 -1.30 42.85 -5.31
CA GLN A 81 -0.51 44.05 -5.64
C GLN A 81 0.97 43.77 -5.82
N ALA A 82 1.47 42.68 -5.18
CA ALA A 82 2.82 42.16 -5.46
C ALA A 82 2.87 40.66 -5.07
N ILE A 83 3.84 39.96 -5.68
CA ILE A 83 4.12 38.56 -5.41
C ILE A 83 5.48 38.49 -4.71
N MET A 84 5.54 37.82 -3.56
CA MET A 84 6.77 37.39 -2.90
C MET A 84 7.05 35.95 -3.35
N ASN A 85 8.01 35.76 -4.23
CA ASN A 85 8.38 34.47 -4.77
C ASN A 85 9.54 33.88 -3.99
N LEU A 86 9.33 32.78 -3.28
CA LEU A 86 10.38 32.05 -2.57
C LEU A 86 11.10 31.12 -3.53
N VAL A 87 12.40 31.30 -3.59
CA VAL A 87 13.35 30.53 -4.41
C VAL A 87 14.34 29.85 -3.46
N ASP A 88 14.42 28.54 -3.49
CA ASP A 88 15.45 27.78 -2.79
C ASP A 88 16.81 28.04 -3.48
N ALA A 89 17.69 28.76 -2.79
CA ALA A 89 19.01 29.10 -3.25
C ALA A 89 19.93 27.90 -3.46
N SER A 90 19.65 26.79 -2.74
CA SER A 90 20.43 25.55 -2.87
C SER A 90 20.11 24.77 -4.15
N ASN A 91 18.92 25.02 -4.76
CA ASN A 91 18.42 24.44 -5.99
C ASN A 91 17.84 25.52 -6.93
N ILE A 92 18.60 26.59 -7.09
CA ILE A 92 18.14 27.83 -7.73
C ILE A 92 17.63 27.62 -9.15
N GLU A 93 18.30 26.80 -9.95
CA GLU A 93 17.98 26.58 -11.37
C GLU A 93 16.54 26.14 -11.59
N ARG A 94 16.10 25.18 -10.81
CA ARG A 94 14.74 24.64 -10.90
C ARG A 94 13.68 25.61 -10.33
N ASN A 95 14.01 26.28 -9.22
CA ASN A 95 13.07 27.21 -8.62
C ASN A 95 12.83 28.45 -9.49
N LEU A 96 13.79 28.82 -10.32
CA LEU A 96 13.64 29.91 -11.27
C LEU A 96 12.65 29.60 -12.39
N TYR A 97 12.27 28.34 -12.64
CA TYR A 97 11.27 28.00 -13.64
C TYR A 97 9.90 28.63 -13.34
N LEU A 98 9.42 28.50 -12.11
CA LEU A 98 8.21 29.19 -11.66
C LEU A 98 8.40 30.71 -11.70
N THR A 99 9.57 31.20 -11.31
CA THR A 99 9.91 32.63 -11.33
C THR A 99 9.73 33.24 -12.73
N THR A 100 10.20 32.56 -13.78
CA THR A 100 10.04 33.05 -15.15
C THR A 100 8.57 33.23 -15.53
N GLN A 101 7.71 32.29 -15.14
CA GLN A 101 6.28 32.35 -15.40
C GLN A 101 5.57 33.48 -14.60
N LEU A 102 5.99 33.70 -13.36
CA LEU A 102 5.45 34.80 -12.54
C LEU A 102 5.84 36.17 -13.11
N LEU A 103 7.05 36.30 -13.65
CA LEU A 103 7.53 37.52 -14.30
C LEU A 103 6.79 37.85 -15.60
N GLU A 104 6.23 36.85 -16.27
CA GLU A 104 5.43 37.04 -17.50
C GLU A 104 4.02 37.58 -17.19
N MET A 105 3.52 37.43 -15.94
CA MET A 105 2.17 37.87 -15.57
C MET A 105 1.99 39.37 -15.43
N GLY A 106 3.06 40.17 -15.44
CA GLY A 106 3.00 41.62 -15.29
C GLY A 106 2.60 42.12 -13.89
N ILE A 107 2.57 41.25 -12.90
CA ILE A 107 2.40 41.59 -11.49
C ILE A 107 3.79 41.84 -10.89
N PRO A 108 3.98 42.88 -10.06
CA PRO A 108 5.27 43.11 -9.38
C PRO A 108 5.71 41.90 -8.58
N VAL A 109 6.95 41.40 -8.84
CA VAL A 109 7.53 40.25 -8.16
C VAL A 109 8.73 40.69 -7.36
N VAL A 110 8.86 40.17 -6.14
CA VAL A 110 10.07 40.25 -5.33
C VAL A 110 10.53 38.84 -5.01
N ILE A 111 11.78 38.55 -5.24
CA ILE A 111 12.36 37.23 -5.01
C ILE A 111 12.94 37.17 -3.61
N ALA A 112 12.50 36.20 -2.83
CA ALA A 112 13.12 35.80 -1.58
C ALA A 112 14.07 34.61 -1.88
N LEU A 113 15.37 34.88 -1.92
CA LEU A 113 16.37 33.86 -2.10
C LEU A 113 16.61 33.18 -0.74
N ASN A 114 15.87 32.10 -0.50
CA ASN A 114 15.81 31.40 0.80
C ASN A 114 16.89 30.30 0.92
N MET A 115 17.13 29.83 2.13
CA MET A 115 18.18 28.84 2.46
C MET A 115 19.61 29.34 2.19
N MET A 116 19.84 30.65 2.26
CA MET A 116 21.16 31.24 2.09
C MET A 116 22.18 30.77 3.14
N ASP A 117 21.73 30.36 4.30
CA ASP A 117 22.58 29.74 5.33
C ASP A 117 23.16 28.40 4.88
N ILE A 118 22.42 27.60 4.09
CA ILE A 118 22.92 26.36 3.48
C ILE A 118 23.92 26.65 2.38
N VAL A 119 23.63 27.63 1.53
CA VAL A 119 24.53 28.05 0.44
C VAL A 119 25.88 28.54 1.03
N LYS A 120 25.83 29.40 2.05
CA LYS A 120 27.01 29.90 2.76
C LYS A 120 27.83 28.78 3.41
N LYS A 121 27.17 27.75 4.01
CA LYS A 121 27.84 26.56 4.56
C LYS A 121 28.53 25.71 3.48
N ARG A 122 27.93 25.58 2.29
CA ARG A 122 28.54 24.89 1.13
C ARG A 122 29.71 25.66 0.56
N GLY A 123 29.79 26.96 0.82
CA GLY A 123 30.81 27.86 0.29
C GLY A 123 30.53 28.30 -1.15
N ASP A 124 29.30 28.11 -1.62
CA ASP A 124 28.86 28.63 -2.92
C ASP A 124 28.57 30.13 -2.81
N VAL A 125 28.77 30.86 -3.90
CA VAL A 125 28.57 32.31 -3.96
C VAL A 125 27.54 32.62 -5.04
N ILE A 126 26.47 33.32 -4.64
CA ILE A 126 25.44 33.82 -5.55
C ILE A 126 25.58 35.33 -5.63
N ASP A 127 25.78 35.88 -6.83
CA ASP A 127 25.78 37.30 -7.06
C ASP A 127 24.35 37.83 -7.13
N VAL A 128 23.81 38.20 -5.97
CA VAL A 128 22.42 38.66 -5.78
C VAL A 128 22.16 39.95 -6.56
N LYS A 129 23.16 40.82 -6.67
CA LYS A 129 23.03 42.08 -7.41
C LYS A 129 22.90 41.84 -8.90
N LYS A 130 23.76 40.97 -9.43
CA LYS A 130 23.70 40.59 -10.85
C LYS A 130 22.39 39.82 -11.18
N LEU A 131 21.97 38.90 -10.28
CA LEU A 131 20.70 38.18 -10.41
C LEU A 131 19.50 39.15 -10.44
N SER A 132 19.50 40.16 -9.57
CA SER A 132 18.44 41.19 -9.56
C SER A 132 18.41 42.03 -10.83
N GLN A 133 19.59 42.37 -11.38
CA GLN A 133 19.70 43.11 -12.66
C GLN A 133 19.23 42.31 -13.84
N GLU A 134 19.67 41.04 -13.92
CA GLU A 134 19.30 40.17 -15.01
C GLU A 134 17.80 39.81 -15.03
N LEU A 135 17.21 39.57 -13.85
CA LEU A 135 15.77 39.31 -13.75
C LEU A 135 14.90 40.59 -13.78
N GLY A 136 15.49 41.75 -13.53
CA GLY A 136 14.81 43.05 -13.50
C GLY A 136 13.89 43.25 -12.30
N VAL A 137 14.07 42.46 -11.22
CA VAL A 137 13.24 42.52 -9.99
C VAL A 137 14.12 42.51 -8.73
N PRO A 138 13.63 43.08 -7.59
CA PRO A 138 14.35 43.02 -6.33
C PRO A 138 14.55 41.57 -5.87
N VAL A 139 15.77 41.25 -5.41
CA VAL A 139 16.12 39.95 -4.82
C VAL A 139 16.62 40.21 -3.40
N VAL A 140 16.05 39.52 -2.42
CA VAL A 140 16.37 39.63 -1.00
C VAL A 140 16.88 38.30 -0.50
N GLU A 141 18.06 38.28 0.16
CA GLU A 141 18.58 37.09 0.83
C GLU A 141 17.73 36.79 2.07
N THR A 142 17.31 35.54 2.21
CA THR A 142 16.51 35.11 3.38
C THR A 142 16.98 33.77 3.94
N ALA A 143 16.76 33.57 5.24
CA ALA A 143 16.87 32.30 5.92
C ALA A 143 15.63 32.14 6.83
N ALA A 144 14.52 31.64 6.29
CA ALA A 144 13.23 31.59 6.97
C ALA A 144 13.27 30.89 8.34
N ILE A 145 14.08 29.83 8.49
CA ILE A 145 14.25 29.11 9.78
C ILE A 145 14.85 30.02 10.85
N LYS A 146 15.68 31.00 10.45
CA LYS A 146 16.35 31.93 11.37
C LYS A 146 15.64 33.28 11.49
N GLY A 147 14.61 33.54 10.70
CA GLY A 147 13.92 34.81 10.61
C GLY A 147 14.78 35.92 9.97
N GLU A 148 15.86 35.58 9.24
CA GLU A 148 16.75 36.56 8.60
C GLU A 148 16.16 36.99 7.26
N GLY A 149 16.14 38.31 6.95
CA GLY A 149 15.73 38.93 5.70
C GLY A 149 14.20 39.01 5.50
N THR A 150 13.39 38.55 6.44
CA THR A 150 11.93 38.46 6.29
C THR A 150 11.26 39.82 6.31
N ARG A 151 11.73 40.80 7.11
CA ARG A 151 11.21 42.15 7.14
C ARG A 151 11.59 42.92 5.87
N GLU A 152 12.83 42.80 5.44
CA GLU A 152 13.37 43.42 4.22
C GLU A 152 12.56 42.95 2.99
N LEU A 153 12.16 41.67 2.96
CA LEU A 153 11.33 41.11 1.91
C LEU A 153 9.96 41.82 1.82
N VAL A 154 9.28 41.99 2.95
CA VAL A 154 7.96 42.65 2.98
C VAL A 154 8.07 44.11 2.61
N GLU A 155 9.11 44.83 3.06
CA GLU A 155 9.33 46.22 2.69
C GLU A 155 9.66 46.38 1.21
N ALA A 156 10.43 45.45 0.61
CA ALA A 156 10.66 45.42 -0.82
C ALA A 156 9.36 45.15 -1.59
N ALA A 157 8.52 44.20 -1.10
CA ALA A 157 7.23 43.91 -1.71
C ALA A 157 6.24 45.09 -1.62
N LYS A 158 6.24 45.83 -0.49
CA LYS A 158 5.43 47.08 -0.35
C LYS A 158 5.90 48.17 -1.33
N LYS A 159 7.19 48.30 -1.56
CA LYS A 159 7.72 49.25 -2.54
C LYS A 159 7.34 48.84 -3.97
N ALA A 160 7.46 47.56 -4.30
CA ALA A 160 7.08 47.03 -5.60
C ALA A 160 5.56 47.18 -5.86
N ALA A 161 4.72 46.90 -4.84
CA ALA A 161 3.28 47.09 -4.92
C ALA A 161 2.87 48.58 -5.17
N LYS A 162 3.58 49.55 -4.58
CA LYS A 162 3.37 50.98 -4.81
C LYS A 162 3.85 51.46 -6.19
N ALA A 163 4.86 50.83 -6.76
CA ALA A 163 5.37 51.15 -8.09
C ALA A 163 4.38 50.72 -9.21
N GLY A 164 3.48 49.79 -8.90
CA GLY A 164 2.44 49.33 -9.84
C GLY A 164 2.97 48.23 -10.80
N ASN A 165 2.28 48.05 -11.93
CA ASN A 165 2.55 46.99 -12.88
C ASN A 165 3.99 47.03 -13.39
N ALA A 166 4.65 45.88 -13.34
CA ALA A 166 5.98 45.68 -13.90
C ALA A 166 5.89 45.25 -15.36
N PRO A 167 6.83 45.68 -16.24
CA PRO A 167 6.88 45.15 -17.57
C PRO A 167 7.17 43.64 -17.54
N ALA A 168 6.43 42.88 -18.32
CA ALA A 168 6.66 41.44 -18.44
C ALA A 168 8.07 41.17 -19.02
N LYS A 169 8.80 40.26 -18.37
CA LYS A 169 10.15 39.85 -18.82
C LYS A 169 10.06 39.06 -20.13
N ARG A 170 10.91 39.40 -21.09
CA ARG A 170 11.08 38.65 -22.34
C ARG A 170 12.25 37.70 -22.17
N ALA A 171 11.95 36.42 -22.02
CA ALA A 171 12.93 35.38 -21.78
C ALA A 171 13.28 34.54 -23.00
N PHE A 172 12.50 34.67 -24.09
CA PHE A 172 12.72 33.89 -25.30
C PHE A 172 13.54 34.64 -26.33
N GLU A 173 14.14 33.93 -27.26
CA GLU A 173 14.97 34.47 -28.36
C GLU A 173 14.49 33.91 -29.72
N GLY A 174 14.85 34.56 -30.81
CA GLY A 174 14.64 34.04 -32.18
C GLY A 174 13.19 33.91 -32.62
N THR A 175 12.86 32.79 -33.26
CA THR A 175 11.56 32.50 -33.86
C THR A 175 10.45 32.40 -32.82
N ILE A 176 10.74 31.86 -31.61
CA ILE A 176 9.79 31.74 -30.51
C ILE A 176 9.33 33.14 -30.06
N GLU A 177 10.28 34.07 -29.85
CA GLU A 177 9.96 35.44 -29.41
C GLU A 177 9.12 36.17 -30.45
N ASN A 178 9.45 35.97 -31.72
CA ASN A 178 8.70 36.58 -32.83
C ASN A 178 7.25 36.06 -32.86
N ALA A 179 7.04 34.75 -32.76
CA ALA A 179 5.72 34.15 -32.78
C ALA A 179 4.90 34.61 -31.58
N VAL A 180 5.47 34.60 -30.36
CA VAL A 180 4.76 35.08 -29.15
C VAL A 180 4.42 36.58 -29.27
N THR A 181 5.31 37.41 -29.82
CA THR A 181 5.04 38.83 -30.03
C THR A 181 3.93 39.08 -31.08
N GLU A 182 3.85 38.27 -32.13
CA GLU A 182 2.71 38.35 -33.07
C GLU A 182 1.39 37.90 -32.40
N ILE A 183 1.41 36.86 -31.57
CA ILE A 183 0.23 36.44 -30.80
C ILE A 183 -0.20 37.57 -29.84
N GLU A 184 0.74 38.26 -29.16
CA GLU A 184 0.44 39.42 -28.32
C GLU A 184 -0.35 40.50 -29.08
N LYS A 185 0.01 40.78 -30.36
CA LYS A 185 -0.70 41.74 -31.20
C LYS A 185 -2.11 41.25 -31.54
N LEU A 186 -2.27 39.97 -31.85
CA LEU A 186 -3.54 39.37 -32.22
C LEU A 186 -4.58 39.34 -31.08
N ILE A 187 -4.12 39.32 -29.82
CA ILE A 187 -4.98 39.31 -28.63
C ILE A 187 -5.04 40.67 -27.92
N ALA A 188 -4.53 41.71 -28.52
CA ALA A 188 -4.42 43.04 -27.91
C ALA A 188 -5.78 43.64 -27.47
N ASP A 189 -6.83 43.38 -28.26
CA ASP A 189 -8.16 43.89 -28.01
C ASP A 189 -8.94 43.15 -26.92
N VAL A 190 -8.53 41.92 -26.59
CA VAL A 190 -9.24 41.05 -25.64
C VAL A 190 -8.51 40.86 -24.32
N THR A 191 -7.26 41.41 -24.22
CA THR A 191 -6.41 41.22 -23.04
C THR A 191 -5.89 42.52 -22.46
N GLU A 192 -5.78 42.58 -21.09
CA GLU A 192 -5.12 43.72 -20.45
C GLU A 192 -3.64 43.77 -20.79
N PRO A 193 -3.05 44.95 -21.02
CA PRO A 193 -1.64 45.10 -21.43
C PRO A 193 -0.65 44.40 -20.49
N ALA A 194 -0.93 44.41 -19.17
CA ALA A 194 -0.05 43.79 -18.16
C ALA A 194 0.03 42.26 -18.27
N GLN A 195 -1.06 41.60 -18.59
CA GLN A 195 -1.15 40.15 -18.64
C GLN A 195 -1.02 39.58 -20.07
N ARG A 196 -0.96 40.44 -21.07
CA ARG A 196 -0.98 40.05 -22.48
C ARG A 196 0.13 39.06 -22.84
N ARG A 197 1.32 39.27 -22.32
CA ARG A 197 2.48 38.41 -22.52
C ARG A 197 2.20 36.98 -22.03
N TRP A 198 1.73 36.85 -20.83
CA TRP A 198 1.42 35.54 -20.23
C TRP A 198 0.35 34.80 -21.04
N PHE A 199 -0.71 35.49 -21.45
CA PHE A 199 -1.75 34.89 -22.29
C PHE A 199 -1.24 34.47 -23.64
N ALA A 200 -0.37 35.26 -24.28
CA ALA A 200 0.23 34.90 -25.56
C ALA A 200 1.08 33.63 -25.47
N VAL A 201 1.90 33.49 -24.42
CA VAL A 201 2.71 32.30 -24.20
C VAL A 201 1.80 31.08 -23.93
N LYS A 202 0.73 31.22 -23.12
CA LYS A 202 -0.20 30.13 -22.88
C LYS A 202 -1.04 29.72 -24.08
N LEU A 203 -1.38 30.65 -24.97
CA LEU A 203 -2.00 30.34 -26.26
C LEU A 203 -1.04 29.62 -27.20
N PHE A 204 0.22 29.99 -27.17
CA PHE A 204 1.27 29.26 -27.92
C PHE A 204 1.42 27.83 -27.42
N GLU A 205 1.40 27.59 -26.08
CA GLU A 205 1.40 26.26 -25.45
C GLU A 205 0.07 25.49 -25.66
N ARG A 206 -0.91 26.03 -26.38
CA ARG A 206 -2.27 25.48 -26.58
C ARG A 206 -3.01 25.18 -25.26
N ASP A 207 -2.79 25.99 -24.21
CA ASP A 207 -3.49 25.82 -22.92
C ASP A 207 -5.02 25.92 -23.11
N SER A 208 -5.70 24.78 -22.92
CA SER A 208 -7.15 24.65 -23.18
C SER A 208 -8.01 25.56 -22.32
N LYS A 209 -7.57 25.90 -21.09
CA LYS A 209 -8.30 26.78 -20.18
C LYS A 209 -8.18 28.24 -20.59
N VAL A 210 -7.01 28.60 -21.13
CA VAL A 210 -6.79 29.94 -21.65
C VAL A 210 -7.54 30.11 -22.97
N GLN A 211 -7.52 29.10 -23.85
CA GLN A 211 -8.32 29.11 -25.08
C GLN A 211 -9.83 29.25 -24.80
N ALA A 212 -10.35 28.54 -23.78
CA ALA A 212 -11.77 28.62 -23.39
C ALA A 212 -12.17 29.97 -22.75
N ARG A 213 -11.21 30.76 -22.27
CA ARG A 213 -11.45 32.05 -21.64
C ARG A 213 -11.77 33.15 -22.65
N PHE A 214 -11.22 33.04 -23.84
CA PHE A 214 -11.37 34.04 -24.90
C PHE A 214 -12.26 33.54 -26.04
N THR A 215 -13.23 34.34 -26.43
CA THR A 215 -14.02 34.10 -27.64
C THR A 215 -13.29 34.72 -28.84
N LEU A 216 -12.22 34.05 -29.28
CA LEU A 216 -11.46 34.52 -30.44
C LEU A 216 -12.19 34.14 -31.74
N GLY A 217 -12.21 35.05 -32.71
CA GLY A 217 -12.71 34.76 -34.06
C GLY A 217 -11.90 33.63 -34.74
N LYS A 218 -12.55 32.82 -35.58
CA LYS A 218 -11.86 31.72 -36.30
C LYS A 218 -10.63 32.16 -37.04
N ASP A 219 -10.67 33.33 -37.70
CA ASP A 219 -9.53 33.89 -38.46
C ASP A 219 -8.31 34.17 -37.56
N VAL A 220 -8.56 34.58 -36.29
CA VAL A 220 -7.48 34.83 -35.32
C VAL A 220 -6.94 33.48 -34.80
N GLN A 221 -7.82 32.52 -34.50
CA GLN A 221 -7.40 31.19 -34.10
C GLN A 221 -6.54 30.49 -35.17
N ASP A 222 -6.96 30.54 -36.42
CA ASP A 222 -6.23 29.97 -37.56
C ASP A 222 -4.86 30.65 -37.78
N LYS A 223 -4.76 31.96 -37.52
CA LYS A 223 -3.47 32.67 -37.58
C LYS A 223 -2.54 32.24 -36.44
N ILE A 224 -3.05 32.13 -35.23
CA ILE A 224 -2.29 31.66 -34.04
C ILE A 224 -1.78 30.23 -34.32
N GLU A 225 -2.64 29.35 -34.81
CA GLU A 225 -2.27 27.97 -35.09
C GLU A 225 -1.20 27.85 -36.19
N LYS A 226 -1.29 28.68 -37.24
CA LYS A 226 -0.24 28.74 -38.29
C LYS A 226 1.11 29.20 -37.73
N LEU A 227 1.13 30.17 -36.82
CA LEU A 227 2.37 30.63 -36.19
C LEU A 227 2.98 29.53 -35.32
N ILE A 228 2.15 28.80 -34.58
CA ILE A 228 2.60 27.68 -33.72
C ILE A 228 3.18 26.56 -34.60
N THR A 229 2.41 26.11 -35.61
CA THR A 229 2.82 25.01 -36.49
C THR A 229 4.14 25.34 -37.22
N ALA A 230 4.32 26.58 -37.63
CA ALA A 230 5.59 27.01 -38.30
C ALA A 230 6.79 26.88 -37.34
N VAL A 231 6.64 27.18 -36.05
CA VAL A 231 7.73 27.03 -35.05
C VAL A 231 7.95 25.56 -34.68
N GLU A 232 6.88 24.76 -34.59
CA GLU A 232 6.97 23.31 -34.35
C GLU A 232 7.69 22.60 -35.49
N GLU A 233 7.40 22.98 -36.77
CA GLU A 233 8.09 22.41 -37.93
C GLU A 233 9.56 22.84 -38.01
N GLU A 234 9.90 24.07 -37.58
CA GLU A 234 11.27 24.56 -37.56
C GLU A 234 12.13 23.89 -36.48
N LEU A 235 11.54 23.62 -35.28
CA LEU A 235 12.28 23.11 -34.13
C LEU A 235 12.08 21.60 -33.90
N ASP A 236 11.26 20.94 -34.71
CA ASP A 236 10.96 19.50 -34.67
C ASP A 236 10.51 19.01 -33.27
N ASP A 237 9.69 19.82 -32.57
CA ASP A 237 9.16 19.49 -31.23
C ASP A 237 7.77 20.13 -31.03
N ASP A 238 7.03 19.71 -30.03
CA ASP A 238 5.73 20.30 -29.69
C ASP A 238 5.86 21.65 -28.98
N ALA A 239 4.83 22.50 -29.11
CA ALA A 239 4.85 23.88 -28.62
C ALA A 239 5.10 23.99 -27.09
N GLU A 240 4.64 23.05 -26.28
CA GLU A 240 4.85 23.04 -24.83
C GLU A 240 6.31 22.71 -24.50
N SER A 241 6.88 21.70 -25.16
CA SER A 241 8.30 21.30 -25.05
C SER A 241 9.22 22.42 -25.46
N ILE A 242 8.93 23.11 -26.59
CA ILE A 242 9.69 24.25 -27.11
C ILE A 242 9.78 25.38 -26.08
N ILE A 243 8.66 25.78 -25.49
CA ILE A 243 8.64 26.85 -24.48
C ILE A 243 9.36 26.40 -23.18
N THR A 244 9.21 25.14 -22.80
CA THR A 244 9.88 24.58 -21.62
C THR A 244 11.39 24.58 -21.80
N ASP A 245 11.89 24.12 -22.95
CA ASP A 245 13.32 24.11 -23.27
C ASP A 245 13.90 25.53 -23.34
N ALA A 246 13.19 26.44 -23.97
CA ALA A 246 13.61 27.84 -24.05
C ALA A 246 13.75 28.51 -22.68
N ARG A 247 12.82 28.20 -21.73
CA ARG A 247 12.93 28.66 -20.32
C ARG A 247 14.16 28.08 -19.63
N TYR A 248 14.41 26.78 -19.77
CA TYR A 248 15.58 26.16 -19.16
C TYR A 248 16.90 26.67 -19.76
N GLN A 249 16.96 26.95 -21.06
CA GLN A 249 18.12 27.58 -21.70
C GLN A 249 18.38 28.99 -21.12
N TYR A 250 17.34 29.80 -20.98
CA TYR A 250 17.46 31.12 -20.33
C TYR A 250 17.94 31.02 -18.89
N ILE A 251 17.33 30.11 -18.08
CA ILE A 251 17.72 29.89 -16.70
C ILE A 251 19.17 29.38 -16.59
N GLY A 252 19.57 28.45 -17.46
CA GLY A 252 20.94 27.93 -17.50
C GLY A 252 21.98 29.01 -17.78
N LYS A 253 21.71 29.95 -18.74
CA LYS A 253 22.57 31.13 -18.96
C LYS A 253 22.66 31.99 -17.69
N LEU A 254 21.51 32.29 -17.06
CA LEU A 254 21.41 33.13 -15.88
C LEU A 254 22.17 32.54 -14.68
N VAL A 255 22.00 31.25 -14.40
CA VAL A 255 22.65 30.55 -13.29
C VAL A 255 24.16 30.48 -13.52
N LYS A 256 24.60 30.17 -14.73
CA LYS A 256 26.02 30.17 -15.08
C LYS A 256 26.69 31.52 -14.82
N ASP A 257 25.97 32.60 -15.06
CA ASP A 257 26.50 33.97 -14.93
C ASP A 257 26.46 34.49 -13.48
N CYS A 258 25.50 34.06 -12.68
CA CYS A 258 25.24 34.58 -11.32
C CYS A 258 25.74 33.66 -10.20
N VAL A 259 25.94 32.35 -10.44
CA VAL A 259 26.25 31.37 -9.38
C VAL A 259 27.65 30.79 -9.56
N LYS A 260 28.52 30.97 -8.56
CA LYS A 260 29.84 30.35 -8.53
C LYS A 260 29.85 29.22 -7.49
N LYS A 261 29.86 27.98 -7.95
CA LYS A 261 29.97 26.79 -7.08
C LYS A 261 31.43 26.57 -6.66
N LYS A 262 31.70 26.43 -5.38
CA LYS A 262 33.06 26.21 -4.84
C LYS A 262 33.57 24.80 -5.13
N LYS A 263 32.69 23.81 -5.19
CA LYS A 263 33.03 22.41 -5.54
C LYS A 263 32.55 22.10 -6.95
N THR A 264 33.48 21.85 -7.85
CA THR A 264 33.23 21.43 -9.24
C THR A 264 33.03 19.91 -9.40
N GLY A 265 33.00 19.16 -8.29
CA GLY A 265 32.81 17.69 -8.29
C GLY A 265 31.39 17.29 -7.93
N LEU A 266 30.95 16.13 -8.45
CA LEU A 266 29.70 15.47 -8.08
C LEU A 266 29.59 15.36 -6.56
N SER A 267 28.45 15.73 -5.98
CA SER A 267 28.16 15.50 -4.57
C SER A 267 28.16 14.00 -4.24
N THR A 268 28.29 13.63 -2.98
CA THR A 268 28.16 12.21 -2.59
C THR A 268 26.81 11.64 -3.00
N SER A 269 25.74 12.42 -2.89
CA SER A 269 24.40 12.03 -3.38
C SER A 269 24.40 11.79 -4.88
N ASP A 270 25.01 12.67 -5.69
CA ASP A 270 25.07 12.50 -7.15
C ASP A 270 25.85 11.24 -7.56
N LYS A 271 26.94 10.92 -6.82
CA LYS A 271 27.70 9.68 -7.06
C LYS A 271 26.88 8.43 -6.77
N ILE A 272 26.13 8.43 -5.67
CA ILE A 272 25.23 7.33 -5.31
C ILE A 272 24.11 7.23 -6.35
N ASP A 273 23.51 8.37 -6.76
CA ASP A 273 22.46 8.42 -7.74
C ASP A 273 22.92 7.86 -9.09
N HIS A 274 24.14 8.16 -9.52
CA HIS A 274 24.70 7.63 -10.77
C HIS A 274 24.71 6.08 -10.81
N ILE A 275 24.83 5.42 -9.64
CA ILE A 275 24.81 3.95 -9.52
C ILE A 275 23.35 3.49 -9.36
N VAL A 276 22.64 4.07 -8.41
CA VAL A 276 21.29 3.61 -8.00
C VAL A 276 20.23 3.90 -9.05
N THR A 277 20.37 5.00 -9.82
CA THR A 277 19.44 5.34 -10.92
C THR A 277 19.92 4.87 -12.29
N ASN A 278 21.00 4.08 -12.36
CA ASN A 278 21.52 3.52 -13.60
C ASN A 278 20.46 2.63 -14.27
N ARG A 279 20.31 2.78 -15.57
CA ARG A 279 19.26 2.12 -16.37
C ARG A 279 19.23 0.58 -16.23
N ILE A 280 20.39 -0.04 -16.01
CA ILE A 280 20.54 -1.51 -15.90
C ILE A 280 20.61 -1.95 -14.44
N LEU A 281 21.40 -1.25 -13.62
CA LEU A 281 21.67 -1.62 -12.23
C LEU A 281 20.54 -1.27 -11.26
N ALA A 282 19.68 -0.31 -11.60
CA ALA A 282 18.66 0.18 -10.69
C ALA A 282 17.67 -0.91 -10.24
N LEU A 283 17.17 -1.73 -11.16
CA LEU A 283 16.24 -2.82 -10.83
C LEU A 283 16.89 -3.95 -10.00
N PRO A 284 18.07 -4.47 -10.35
CA PRO A 284 18.78 -5.44 -9.51
C PRO A 284 19.10 -4.91 -8.11
N ILE A 285 19.58 -3.67 -7.98
CA ILE A 285 19.88 -3.06 -6.67
C ILE A 285 18.60 -2.94 -5.85
N PHE A 286 17.52 -2.48 -6.47
CA PHE A 286 16.23 -2.39 -5.83
C PHE A 286 15.73 -3.76 -5.36
N ALA A 287 15.79 -4.79 -6.22
CA ALA A 287 15.39 -6.14 -5.88
C ALA A 287 16.20 -6.69 -4.69
N LEU A 288 17.51 -6.46 -4.67
CA LEU A 288 18.39 -6.87 -3.58
C LEU A 288 18.04 -6.17 -2.25
N ILE A 289 17.81 -4.86 -2.28
CA ILE A 289 17.44 -4.10 -1.06
C ILE A 289 16.09 -4.60 -0.53
N MET A 290 15.12 -4.81 -1.41
CA MET A 290 13.82 -5.30 -0.98
C MET A 290 13.86 -6.74 -0.49
N TRP A 291 14.61 -7.60 -1.17
CA TRP A 291 14.85 -8.97 -0.70
C TRP A 291 15.45 -8.96 0.71
N LEU A 292 16.47 -8.13 0.96
CA LEU A 292 17.08 -8.01 2.29
C LEU A 292 16.06 -7.55 3.35
N VAL A 293 15.24 -6.52 3.01
CA VAL A 293 14.20 -6.01 3.92
C VAL A 293 13.19 -7.11 4.24
N TYR A 294 12.71 -7.85 3.23
CA TYR A 294 11.75 -8.92 3.47
C TYR A 294 12.37 -10.10 4.20
N TYR A 295 13.58 -10.51 3.84
CA TYR A 295 14.29 -11.61 4.51
C TYR A 295 14.45 -11.32 6.02
N VAL A 296 14.85 -10.10 6.38
CA VAL A 296 14.98 -9.73 7.80
C VAL A 296 13.62 -9.58 8.48
N SER A 297 12.61 -9.06 7.77
CA SER A 297 11.29 -8.80 8.37
C SER A 297 10.40 -10.03 8.46
N VAL A 298 10.64 -11.06 7.66
CA VAL A 298 9.78 -12.24 7.61
C VAL A 298 10.51 -13.47 8.14
N SER A 299 11.69 -13.79 7.61
CA SER A 299 12.36 -15.07 7.85
C SER A 299 13.35 -15.07 9.02
N THR A 300 13.77 -13.90 9.54
CA THR A 300 14.74 -13.84 10.64
C THR A 300 14.14 -13.12 11.86
N ALA A 301 14.51 -11.85 12.09
CA ALA A 301 14.02 -11.11 13.24
C ALA A 301 12.49 -11.03 13.32
N GLY A 302 11.81 -10.89 12.16
CA GLY A 302 10.35 -10.87 12.14
C GLY A 302 9.72 -12.20 12.51
N GLY A 303 10.23 -13.31 12.01
CA GLY A 303 9.79 -14.66 12.36
C GLY A 303 9.91 -14.89 13.87
N ILE A 304 11.12 -14.81 14.41
CA ILE A 304 11.40 -15.01 15.85
C ILE A 304 10.44 -14.23 16.77
N PHE A 305 10.16 -12.96 16.43
CA PHE A 305 9.24 -12.16 17.25
C PHE A 305 7.76 -12.49 17.00
N THR A 306 7.44 -13.04 15.83
CA THR A 306 6.08 -13.49 15.51
C THR A 306 5.79 -14.81 16.22
N ASP A 307 6.71 -15.76 16.18
CA ASP A 307 6.63 -17.03 16.89
C ASP A 307 6.52 -16.78 18.41
N TRP A 308 7.39 -15.90 18.95
CA TRP A 308 7.24 -15.47 20.34
C TRP A 308 5.87 -14.83 20.64
N ALA A 309 5.26 -14.11 19.71
CA ALA A 309 3.94 -13.50 19.94
C ALA A 309 2.81 -14.52 19.80
N ASN A 310 2.88 -15.44 18.84
CA ASN A 310 1.87 -16.46 18.62
C ASN A 310 1.92 -17.52 19.71
N ASP A 311 3.06 -18.20 19.86
CA ASP A 311 3.20 -19.36 20.74
C ASP A 311 3.40 -18.92 22.20
N GLY A 312 4.09 -17.79 22.40
CA GLY A 312 4.35 -17.26 23.72
C GLY A 312 3.21 -16.43 24.30
N VAL A 313 2.86 -15.30 23.64
CA VAL A 313 1.88 -14.34 24.20
C VAL A 313 0.45 -14.81 24.01
N PHE A 314 0.12 -15.32 22.84
CA PHE A 314 -1.23 -15.77 22.47
C PHE A 314 -1.40 -17.29 22.46
N GLY A 315 -0.34 -18.06 22.69
CA GLY A 315 -0.32 -19.49 22.91
C GLY A 315 -0.05 -19.83 24.37
N ASP A 316 0.71 -20.88 24.62
CA ASP A 316 0.91 -21.47 25.95
C ASP A 316 1.78 -20.63 26.86
N GLY A 317 2.77 -19.92 26.32
CA GLY A 317 3.69 -19.09 27.08
C GLY A 317 5.12 -19.15 26.60
N TRP A 318 6.05 -18.57 27.36
CA TRP A 318 7.46 -18.55 26.97
C TRP A 318 8.41 -18.54 28.18
N HIS A 319 9.62 -19.07 27.98
CA HIS A 319 10.68 -18.96 28.96
C HIS A 319 11.34 -17.58 28.93
N LEU A 320 11.40 -16.93 30.10
CA LEU A 320 11.97 -15.58 30.22
C LEU A 320 13.46 -15.60 29.87
N PHE A 321 13.85 -14.76 28.92
CA PHE A 321 15.20 -14.70 28.34
C PHE A 321 15.68 -16.02 27.70
N THR A 322 14.78 -16.86 27.23
CA THR A 322 15.06 -18.21 26.65
C THR A 322 15.80 -19.17 27.57
N ILE A 323 15.78 -18.90 28.90
CA ILE A 323 16.45 -19.77 29.88
C ILE A 323 15.59 -21.02 30.11
N GLY A 324 16.12 -22.18 29.73
CA GLY A 324 15.41 -23.46 29.82
C GLY A 324 14.57 -23.82 28.59
N ALA A 325 14.45 -22.90 27.60
CA ALA A 325 13.67 -23.17 26.40
C ALA A 325 14.18 -24.38 25.62
N ALA A 326 15.50 -24.51 25.43
CA ALA A 326 16.09 -25.62 24.69
C ALA A 326 15.92 -26.96 25.43
N ASP A 327 16.03 -26.96 26.76
CA ASP A 327 15.83 -28.16 27.58
C ASP A 327 14.35 -28.61 27.56
N TYR A 328 13.43 -27.66 27.52
CA TYR A 328 11.99 -27.91 27.39
C TYR A 328 11.65 -28.43 25.98
N GLU A 329 12.19 -27.81 24.93
CA GLU A 329 12.00 -28.23 23.55
C GLU A 329 12.52 -29.67 23.30
N GLU A 330 13.67 -30.02 23.89
CA GLU A 330 14.21 -31.39 23.86
C GLU A 330 13.30 -32.37 24.57
N ALA A 331 12.77 -31.98 25.74
CA ALA A 331 11.86 -32.84 26.49
C ALA A 331 10.50 -33.03 25.80
N THR A 332 9.99 -31.97 25.14
CA THR A 332 8.74 -32.03 24.37
C THR A 332 8.93 -32.90 23.10
N ALA A 333 10.04 -32.76 22.39
CA ALA A 333 10.34 -33.61 21.24
C ALA A 333 10.45 -35.09 21.64
N GLU A 334 11.08 -35.39 22.80
CA GLU A 334 11.15 -36.76 23.31
C GLU A 334 9.75 -37.30 23.66
N TYR A 335 8.88 -36.47 24.24
CA TYR A 335 7.50 -36.83 24.54
C TYR A 335 6.67 -37.08 23.27
N ASP A 336 6.79 -36.23 22.24
CA ASP A 336 6.12 -36.40 20.95
C ASP A 336 6.58 -37.66 20.22
N ASP A 337 7.86 -37.99 20.29
CA ASP A 337 8.39 -39.26 19.81
C ASP A 337 7.78 -40.47 20.51
N GLN A 338 7.50 -40.34 21.81
CA GLN A 338 6.84 -41.39 22.57
C GLN A 338 5.36 -41.53 22.19
N ILE A 339 4.67 -40.42 21.93
CA ILE A 339 3.29 -40.46 21.42
C ILE A 339 3.26 -41.13 20.05
N THR A 340 4.17 -40.78 19.15
CA THR A 340 4.25 -41.37 17.80
C THR A 340 4.45 -42.88 17.89
N ARG A 341 5.32 -43.36 18.79
CA ARG A 341 5.51 -44.81 19.04
C ARG A 341 4.24 -45.47 19.58
N ARG A 342 3.59 -44.82 20.53
CA ARG A 342 2.33 -45.30 21.12
C ARG A 342 1.25 -45.49 20.07
N ASP A 343 1.03 -44.47 19.26
CA ASP A 343 -0.03 -44.45 18.27
C ASP A 343 0.22 -45.45 17.15
N ALA A 344 1.50 -45.61 16.72
CA ALA A 344 1.91 -46.63 15.74
C ALA A 344 1.66 -48.05 16.27
N TRP A 345 1.89 -48.30 17.55
CA TRP A 345 1.60 -49.60 18.16
C TRP A 345 0.10 -49.85 18.28
N LEU A 346 -0.72 -48.82 18.68
CA LEU A 346 -2.15 -48.93 18.78
C LEU A 346 -2.82 -49.22 17.44
N GLU A 347 -2.36 -48.56 16.36
CA GLU A 347 -2.82 -48.83 15.00
C GLU A 347 -2.54 -50.30 14.60
N ALA A 348 -1.33 -50.77 14.85
CA ALA A 348 -0.96 -52.17 14.56
C ALA A 348 -1.74 -53.18 15.44
N ALA A 349 -2.12 -52.82 16.66
CA ALA A 349 -2.91 -53.63 17.55
C ALA A 349 -4.37 -53.75 17.09
N ASP A 350 -4.94 -52.63 16.58
CA ASP A 350 -6.29 -52.62 16.00
C ASP A 350 -6.33 -53.46 14.72
N GLU A 351 -5.31 -53.32 13.85
CA GLU A 351 -5.17 -54.19 12.67
C GLU A 351 -5.03 -55.69 13.03
N ALA A 352 -4.39 -56.00 14.16
CA ALA A 352 -4.31 -57.37 14.66
C ALA A 352 -5.61 -57.89 15.30
N GLY A 353 -6.63 -57.00 15.42
CA GLY A 353 -7.93 -57.35 15.95
C GLY A 353 -8.02 -57.27 17.49
N ILE A 354 -7.14 -56.57 18.16
CA ILE A 354 -7.19 -56.25 19.58
C ILE A 354 -8.10 -55.03 19.73
N ASP A 355 -9.01 -55.03 20.73
CA ASP A 355 -9.92 -53.92 20.98
C ASP A 355 -9.17 -52.78 21.70
N THR A 356 -8.75 -51.78 20.90
CA THR A 356 -8.03 -50.59 21.39
C THR A 356 -8.97 -49.41 21.59
N ALA A 357 -10.26 -49.52 21.20
CA ALA A 357 -11.21 -48.39 21.14
C ALA A 357 -11.40 -47.71 22.50
N ALA A 358 -11.46 -48.47 23.59
CA ALA A 358 -11.63 -47.90 24.92
C ALA A 358 -10.43 -47.07 25.39
N LEU A 359 -9.21 -47.44 24.98
CA LEU A 359 -8.00 -46.69 25.32
C LEU A 359 -7.88 -45.44 24.43
N THR A 360 -8.12 -45.60 23.16
CA THR A 360 -8.07 -44.48 22.20
C THR A 360 -9.10 -43.40 22.57
N GLU A 361 -10.35 -43.79 22.92
CA GLU A 361 -11.39 -42.87 23.38
C GLU A 361 -10.97 -42.09 24.66
N GLN A 362 -10.23 -42.74 25.58
CA GLN A 362 -9.76 -42.08 26.80
C GLN A 362 -8.52 -41.21 26.54
N LEU A 363 -7.65 -41.53 25.59
CA LEU A 363 -6.49 -40.74 25.23
C LEU A 363 -6.88 -39.50 24.41
N GLU A 364 -8.00 -39.59 23.69
CA GLU A 364 -8.56 -38.45 22.92
C GLU A 364 -9.54 -37.58 23.74
N ALA A 365 -9.92 -38.00 24.94
CA ALA A 365 -10.84 -37.28 25.77
C ALA A 365 -10.21 -36.01 26.39
N GLU A 366 -10.88 -34.86 26.32
CA GLU A 366 -10.41 -33.58 26.91
C GLU A 366 -10.17 -33.66 28.44
N GLU A 367 -10.89 -34.52 29.16
CA GLU A 367 -10.63 -34.86 30.57
C GLU A 367 -10.25 -36.33 30.66
N ALA A 368 -8.99 -36.64 30.45
CA ALA A 368 -8.47 -38.01 30.54
C ALA A 368 -8.53 -38.54 31.98
N ASP A 369 -9.24 -39.65 32.22
CA ASP A 369 -9.22 -40.32 33.51
C ASP A 369 -8.01 -41.27 33.59
N GLU A 370 -6.93 -40.83 34.25
CA GLU A 370 -5.70 -41.60 34.43
C GLU A 370 -5.98 -43.06 34.88
N THR A 371 -7.03 -43.28 35.70
CA THR A 371 -7.39 -44.64 36.13
C THR A 371 -8.07 -45.43 35.05
N ALA A 372 -8.87 -44.78 34.20
CA ALA A 372 -9.49 -45.42 33.04
C ALA A 372 -8.48 -45.75 31.96
N ILE A 373 -7.51 -44.87 31.70
CA ILE A 373 -6.38 -45.10 30.80
C ILE A 373 -5.57 -46.31 31.28
N ALA A 374 -5.18 -46.34 32.57
CA ALA A 374 -4.39 -47.43 33.10
C ALA A 374 -5.16 -48.77 33.07
N ASP A 375 -6.45 -48.78 33.36
CA ASP A 375 -7.29 -49.98 33.30
C ASP A 375 -7.49 -50.47 31.86
N ALA A 376 -7.66 -49.56 30.89
CA ALA A 376 -7.78 -49.89 29.46
C ALA A 376 -6.44 -50.40 28.88
N ALA A 377 -5.31 -49.76 29.22
CA ALA A 377 -3.98 -50.23 28.84
C ALA A 377 -3.70 -51.64 29.41
N ALA A 378 -3.96 -51.86 30.69
CA ALA A 378 -3.80 -53.17 31.33
C ALA A 378 -4.70 -54.27 30.71
N ALA A 379 -5.89 -53.91 30.19
CA ALA A 379 -6.76 -54.85 29.48
C ALA A 379 -6.15 -55.29 28.14
N ILE A 380 -5.52 -54.33 27.39
CA ILE A 380 -4.81 -54.60 26.14
C ILE A 380 -3.55 -55.45 26.39
N GLU A 381 -2.75 -55.11 27.41
CA GLU A 381 -1.55 -55.86 27.81
C GLU A 381 -1.86 -57.32 28.21
N ALA A 382 -3.04 -57.54 28.79
CA ALA A 382 -3.48 -58.87 29.16
C ALA A 382 -3.91 -59.77 27.99
N ASP A 383 -4.07 -59.21 26.78
CA ASP A 383 -4.41 -60.00 25.58
C ASP A 383 -3.19 -60.83 25.13
N PRO A 384 -3.30 -62.13 25.01
CA PRO A 384 -2.19 -62.97 24.54
C PRO A 384 -1.66 -62.61 23.11
N ALA A 385 -2.46 -61.92 22.32
CA ALA A 385 -2.06 -61.50 20.99
C ALA A 385 -1.14 -60.21 21.02
N ALA A 386 -1.28 -59.39 22.07
CA ALA A 386 -0.52 -58.14 22.20
C ALA A 386 1.01 -58.34 22.17
N ALA A 387 1.50 -59.40 22.78
CA ALA A 387 2.93 -59.73 22.78
C ALA A 387 3.51 -60.04 21.37
N SER A 388 2.70 -60.27 20.37
CA SER A 388 3.11 -60.52 19.00
C SER A 388 2.91 -59.31 18.06
N VAL A 389 2.31 -58.23 18.54
CA VAL A 389 2.12 -57.00 17.76
C VAL A 389 3.42 -56.23 17.71
N VAL A 390 3.75 -55.74 16.52
CA VAL A 390 4.86 -54.81 16.28
C VAL A 390 4.32 -53.71 15.40
N GLY A 391 4.25 -52.49 15.91
CA GLY A 391 3.97 -51.31 15.15
C GLY A 391 5.21 -50.75 14.44
N THR A 392 5.04 -49.89 13.49
CA THR A 392 6.18 -49.19 12.83
C THR A 392 5.92 -47.67 12.99
N ALA A 393 6.71 -47.04 13.83
CA ALA A 393 6.67 -45.59 13.99
C ALA A 393 7.54 -44.93 12.91
N GLU A 394 7.04 -43.91 12.27
CA GLU A 394 7.73 -43.09 11.28
C GLU A 394 8.09 -41.75 11.86
N PHE A 395 9.39 -41.39 11.78
CA PHE A 395 9.92 -40.11 12.23
C PHE A 395 10.49 -39.36 11.05
N GLU A 396 9.99 -38.18 10.76
CA GLU A 396 10.50 -37.30 9.72
C GLU A 396 11.41 -36.24 10.34
N ASP A 397 12.65 -36.17 9.90
CA ASP A 397 13.59 -35.14 10.30
C ASP A 397 13.21 -33.83 9.56
N GLU A 398 12.79 -32.81 10.31
CA GLU A 398 12.28 -31.54 9.77
C GLU A 398 13.30 -30.80 8.91
N ASP A 399 14.62 -30.95 9.16
CA ASP A 399 15.66 -30.24 8.43
C ASP A 399 16.04 -30.93 7.12
N SER A 400 16.03 -32.28 7.11
CA SER A 400 16.46 -33.09 5.96
C SER A 400 15.31 -33.72 5.16
N GLY A 401 14.10 -33.82 5.74
CA GLY A 401 12.96 -34.55 5.17
C GLY A 401 13.26 -36.07 5.04
N GLU A 402 14.19 -36.61 5.81
CA GLU A 402 14.53 -38.02 5.80
C GLU A 402 13.63 -38.77 6.80
N VAL A 403 12.81 -39.69 6.29
CA VAL A 403 11.92 -40.50 7.13
C VAL A 403 12.70 -41.71 7.66
N THR A 404 12.77 -41.81 8.98
CA THR A 404 13.32 -42.98 9.69
C THR A 404 12.19 -43.80 10.28
N THR A 405 12.31 -45.12 10.28
CA THR A 405 11.28 -46.00 10.81
C THR A 405 11.83 -46.80 11.98
N GLU A 406 11.05 -47.00 13.03
CA GLU A 406 11.39 -47.77 14.21
C GLU A 406 10.28 -48.79 14.49
N ASP A 407 10.68 -50.05 14.79
CA ASP A 407 9.73 -51.08 15.16
C ASP A 407 9.38 -50.94 16.65
N VAL A 408 8.12 -50.84 16.97
CA VAL A 408 7.58 -50.66 18.34
C VAL A 408 6.94 -51.95 18.79
N ASP A 409 7.47 -52.56 19.80
CA ASP A 409 6.94 -53.74 20.44
C ASP A 409 6.09 -53.40 21.71
N LEU A 410 5.47 -54.41 22.31
CA LEU A 410 4.63 -54.20 23.52
C LEU A 410 5.44 -53.55 24.65
N ALA A 411 6.71 -53.92 24.84
CA ALA A 411 7.53 -53.36 25.89
C ALA A 411 7.80 -51.88 25.72
N THR A 412 8.03 -51.44 24.45
CA THR A 412 8.18 -50.04 24.08
C THR A 412 6.86 -49.32 24.31
N PHE A 413 5.71 -49.90 23.94
CA PHE A 413 4.39 -49.35 24.20
C PHE A 413 4.13 -49.13 25.71
N GLU A 414 4.43 -50.12 26.57
CA GLU A 414 4.32 -49.97 28.03
C GLU A 414 5.16 -48.79 28.56
N GLU A 415 6.34 -48.56 27.98
CA GLU A 415 7.19 -47.42 28.33
C GLU A 415 6.56 -46.10 27.94
N THR A 416 5.96 -46.01 26.75
CA THR A 416 5.26 -44.77 26.28
C THR A 416 4.03 -44.41 27.14
N MET A 417 3.33 -45.40 27.72
CA MET A 417 2.19 -45.18 28.61
C MET A 417 2.57 -44.57 29.96
N THR A 418 3.86 -44.54 30.31
CA THR A 418 4.37 -43.96 31.55
C THR A 418 4.92 -42.54 31.31
N ALA A 419 4.97 -42.09 30.09
CA ALA A 419 5.45 -40.76 29.74
C ALA A 419 4.48 -39.70 30.27
N ALA A 420 5.01 -38.68 30.91
CA ALA A 420 4.23 -37.53 31.34
C ALA A 420 4.61 -36.34 30.50
N GLU A 421 3.61 -35.58 30.11
CA GLU A 421 3.82 -34.32 29.38
C GLU A 421 4.74 -33.38 30.19
N PRO A 422 5.81 -32.85 29.61
CA PRO A 422 6.75 -32.00 30.34
C PRO A 422 6.09 -30.66 30.74
N ASP A 423 6.12 -30.34 32.05
CA ASP A 423 5.63 -29.02 32.51
C ASP A 423 6.70 -27.96 32.19
N PRO A 424 6.37 -26.96 31.36
CA PRO A 424 7.31 -25.90 30.99
C PRO A 424 7.86 -25.14 32.22
N ALA A 425 7.16 -25.12 33.36
CA ALA A 425 7.59 -24.45 34.57
C ALA A 425 8.77 -25.14 35.26
N ASP A 426 9.03 -26.40 34.94
CA ASP A 426 10.15 -27.18 35.52
C ASP A 426 11.49 -26.85 34.88
N PHE A 427 11.49 -26.29 33.66
CA PHE A 427 12.69 -26.02 32.85
C PHE A 427 13.21 -24.60 32.99
N GLY A 428 12.57 -23.70 33.73
CA GLY A 428 13.04 -22.33 33.91
C GLY A 428 11.99 -21.35 34.45
N VAL A 429 12.20 -20.04 34.12
CA VAL A 429 11.20 -19.04 34.49
C VAL A 429 10.16 -18.96 33.37
N TRP A 430 9.09 -19.70 33.54
CA TRP A 430 7.98 -19.72 32.60
C TRP A 430 7.02 -18.56 32.82
N VAL A 431 6.66 -17.90 31.71
CA VAL A 431 5.64 -16.85 31.68
C VAL A 431 4.46 -17.38 30.85
N PRO A 432 3.35 -17.72 31.49
CA PRO A 432 2.19 -18.27 30.78
C PRO A 432 1.59 -17.25 29.80
N GLY A 433 1.09 -17.72 28.68
CA GLY A 433 0.40 -16.93 27.71
C GLY A 433 -0.93 -16.36 28.20
N ILE A 434 -1.54 -15.50 27.37
CA ILE A 434 -2.84 -14.89 27.68
C ILE A 434 -3.94 -15.96 27.79
N PRO A 435 -4.03 -16.97 26.89
CA PRO A 435 -4.99 -18.06 27.00
C PRO A 435 -4.88 -18.76 28.36
N VAL A 436 -3.71 -19.28 28.71
CA VAL A 436 -3.44 -20.01 29.96
C VAL A 436 -3.78 -19.18 31.21
N LEU A 437 -3.48 -17.85 31.15
CA LEU A 437 -3.86 -16.97 32.27
C LEU A 437 -5.37 -16.82 32.41
N LEU A 438 -6.11 -16.79 31.31
CA LEU A 438 -7.56 -16.67 31.30
C LEU A 438 -8.22 -17.99 31.72
N GLU A 439 -7.70 -19.14 31.30
CA GLU A 439 -8.13 -20.47 31.75
C GLU A 439 -8.02 -20.61 33.27
N LYS A 440 -6.84 -20.31 33.82
CA LYS A 440 -6.63 -20.29 35.28
C LYS A 440 -7.57 -19.30 35.98
N LEU A 441 -7.88 -18.17 35.36
CA LEU A 441 -8.83 -17.22 35.92
C LEU A 441 -10.25 -17.79 35.89
N PHE A 442 -10.69 -18.39 34.78
CA PHE A 442 -12.02 -19.00 34.64
C PHE A 442 -12.19 -20.18 35.58
N ALA A 443 -11.20 -21.04 35.69
CA ALA A 443 -11.19 -22.14 36.68
C ALA A 443 -11.32 -21.61 38.09
N SER A 444 -10.61 -20.54 38.47
CA SER A 444 -10.72 -19.89 39.76
C SER A 444 -12.11 -19.29 40.07
N MET A 445 -12.81 -18.84 38.98
CA MET A 445 -14.16 -18.27 39.06
C MET A 445 -15.28 -19.34 39.00
N GLY A 446 -14.92 -20.60 38.73
CA GLY A 446 -15.87 -21.72 38.58
C GLY A 446 -16.72 -21.57 37.30
N VAL A 447 -16.17 -21.00 36.25
CA VAL A 447 -16.80 -20.93 34.92
C VAL A 447 -16.70 -22.34 34.33
N ASN A 448 -17.81 -22.85 33.80
CA ASN A 448 -17.80 -24.12 33.08
C ASN A 448 -17.09 -24.00 31.75
N GLU A 449 -16.16 -24.85 31.44
CA GLU A 449 -15.36 -24.89 30.17
C GLU A 449 -16.27 -25.18 28.99
N ASP A 450 -17.27 -26.05 29.09
CA ASP A 450 -18.29 -26.25 28.06
C ASP A 450 -19.29 -25.08 27.92
N GLY A 451 -19.08 -24.01 28.70
CA GLY A 451 -19.99 -22.87 28.74
C GLY A 451 -19.78 -21.91 27.59
N TRP A 452 -20.88 -21.40 27.00
CA TRP A 452 -20.82 -20.42 25.90
C TRP A 452 -19.98 -19.15 26.20
N VAL A 453 -19.78 -18.81 27.48
CA VAL A 453 -18.96 -17.69 27.93
C VAL A 453 -17.48 -18.02 27.77
N TYR A 454 -17.09 -19.24 28.13
CA TYR A 454 -15.72 -19.72 27.96
C TYR A 454 -15.35 -19.73 26.46
N SER A 455 -16.13 -20.43 25.65
CA SER A 455 -15.92 -20.50 24.20
C SER A 455 -15.94 -19.10 23.51
N LEU A 456 -16.84 -18.20 23.92
CA LEU A 456 -16.82 -16.83 23.38
C LEU A 456 -15.50 -16.11 23.65
N VAL A 457 -14.94 -16.27 24.86
CA VAL A 457 -13.74 -15.56 25.27
C VAL A 457 -12.50 -16.23 24.67
N MET A 458 -12.40 -17.55 24.76
CA MET A 458 -11.23 -18.29 24.29
C MET A 458 -11.23 -18.36 22.76
N ASP A 459 -12.24 -18.96 22.14
CA ASP A 459 -12.28 -19.22 20.69
C ASP A 459 -12.66 -17.97 19.89
N GLY A 460 -13.64 -17.20 20.40
CA GLY A 460 -14.14 -16.01 19.70
C GLY A 460 -13.27 -14.77 19.82
N ILE A 461 -12.68 -14.51 20.98
CA ILE A 461 -11.92 -13.28 21.27
C ILE A 461 -10.41 -13.54 21.27
N VAL A 462 -9.93 -14.45 22.11
CA VAL A 462 -8.50 -14.64 22.31
C VAL A 462 -7.85 -15.24 21.08
N ALA A 463 -8.33 -16.38 20.61
CA ALA A 463 -7.83 -17.01 19.40
C ALA A 463 -7.96 -16.09 18.17
N GLY A 464 -9.17 -15.51 17.98
CA GLY A 464 -9.42 -14.65 16.81
C GLY A 464 -8.64 -13.34 16.79
N VAL A 465 -8.38 -12.72 17.94
CA VAL A 465 -7.57 -11.49 18.04
C VAL A 465 -6.10 -11.85 18.11
N GLY A 466 -5.73 -12.93 18.76
CA GLY A 466 -4.38 -13.46 18.90
C GLY A 466 -3.74 -13.71 17.53
N ALA A 467 -4.41 -14.47 16.68
CA ALA A 467 -3.99 -14.76 15.31
C ALA A 467 -3.64 -13.52 14.48
N VAL A 468 -4.26 -12.37 14.76
CA VAL A 468 -3.98 -11.12 14.06
C VAL A 468 -2.90 -10.28 14.76
N LEU A 469 -2.89 -10.26 16.08
CA LEU A 469 -1.90 -9.51 16.86
C LEU A 469 -0.53 -10.20 16.87
N GLY A 470 -0.49 -11.50 16.68
CA GLY A 470 0.75 -12.26 16.51
C GLY A 470 1.63 -11.74 15.37
N PHE A 471 1.03 -11.27 14.28
CA PHE A 471 1.77 -10.67 13.15
C PHE A 471 2.25 -9.21 13.37
N VAL A 472 1.88 -8.57 14.48
CA VAL A 472 2.28 -7.16 14.75
C VAL A 472 3.79 -6.98 14.81
N PRO A 473 4.58 -7.84 15.48
CA PRO A 473 6.02 -7.68 15.53
C PRO A 473 6.68 -7.67 14.15
N GLN A 474 6.34 -8.62 13.30
CA GLN A 474 6.83 -8.71 11.92
C GLN A 474 6.51 -7.44 11.12
N MET A 475 5.27 -6.95 11.25
CA MET A 475 4.84 -5.72 10.60
C MET A 475 5.59 -4.49 11.12
N LEU A 476 5.88 -4.40 12.41
CA LEU A 476 6.65 -3.28 12.98
C LEU A 476 8.07 -3.26 12.43
N ILE A 477 8.72 -4.41 12.31
CA ILE A 477 10.06 -4.51 11.72
C ILE A 477 10.03 -4.09 10.24
N LEU A 478 9.04 -4.55 9.48
CA LEU A 478 8.86 -4.12 8.10
C LEU A 478 8.66 -2.59 8.00
N PHE A 479 7.81 -2.01 8.84
CA PHE A 479 7.58 -0.56 8.84
C PHE A 479 8.83 0.23 9.27
N PHE A 480 9.66 -0.33 10.14
CA PHE A 480 10.93 0.25 10.53
C PHE A 480 11.87 0.38 9.34
N PHE A 481 12.08 -0.69 8.58
CA PHE A 481 12.93 -0.66 7.39
C PHE A 481 12.36 0.23 6.28
N LEU A 482 11.04 0.17 6.03
CA LEU A 482 10.40 1.06 5.06
C LEU A 482 10.54 2.53 5.47
N ALA A 483 10.42 2.86 6.75
CA ALA A 483 10.63 4.21 7.24
C ALA A 483 12.08 4.69 7.05
N ILE A 484 13.07 3.80 7.22
CA ILE A 484 14.47 4.09 6.91
C ILE A 484 14.65 4.42 5.42
N LEU A 485 14.11 3.58 4.52
CA LEU A 485 14.22 3.78 3.07
C LEU A 485 13.50 5.04 2.60
N GLU A 486 12.40 5.41 3.26
CA GLU A 486 11.65 6.63 2.98
C GLU A 486 12.41 7.86 3.47
N ASP A 487 12.85 7.86 4.73
CA ASP A 487 13.54 9.01 5.37
C ASP A 487 14.90 9.29 4.71
N CYS A 488 15.67 8.26 4.32
CA CYS A 488 16.94 8.48 3.60
C CYS A 488 16.76 8.99 2.17
N GLY A 489 15.54 8.98 1.62
CA GLY A 489 15.23 9.47 0.28
C GLY A 489 15.41 8.43 -0.83
N TYR A 490 15.62 7.15 -0.50
CA TYR A 490 15.77 6.07 -1.49
C TYR A 490 14.48 5.81 -2.28
N MET A 491 13.32 5.84 -1.61
CA MET A 491 12.03 5.59 -2.26
C MET A 491 11.69 6.58 -3.38
N ALA A 492 12.17 7.82 -3.29
CA ALA A 492 12.03 8.81 -4.36
C ALA A 492 12.75 8.39 -5.65
N ARG A 493 13.93 7.76 -5.52
CA ARG A 493 14.71 7.23 -6.66
C ARG A 493 14.01 6.06 -7.32
N VAL A 494 13.50 5.16 -6.51
CA VAL A 494 12.72 4.00 -7.01
C VAL A 494 11.51 4.48 -7.81
N ALA A 495 10.75 5.44 -7.28
CA ALA A 495 9.62 6.04 -7.99
C ALA A 495 10.05 6.68 -9.33
N PHE A 496 11.20 7.36 -9.36
CA PHE A 496 11.76 7.96 -10.58
C PHE A 496 12.10 6.91 -11.66
N ILE A 497 12.76 5.82 -11.24
CA ILE A 497 13.14 4.73 -12.15
C ILE A 497 11.89 4.07 -12.75
N MET A 498 10.91 3.80 -11.90
CA MET A 498 9.69 3.09 -12.27
C MET A 498 8.71 3.95 -13.07
N ASP A 499 8.80 5.28 -13.01
CA ASP A 499 7.90 6.19 -13.72
C ASP A 499 7.89 5.90 -15.23
N ARG A 500 9.06 5.68 -15.84
CA ARG A 500 9.17 5.35 -17.26
C ARG A 500 8.41 4.07 -17.66
N ILE A 501 8.35 3.08 -16.74
CA ILE A 501 7.67 1.80 -16.97
C ILE A 501 6.16 1.98 -16.76
N PHE A 502 5.77 2.58 -15.65
CA PHE A 502 4.38 2.72 -15.24
C PHE A 502 3.57 3.65 -16.14
N ARG A 503 4.19 4.71 -16.69
CA ARG A 503 3.54 5.59 -17.66
C ARG A 503 3.07 4.85 -18.91
N LYS A 504 3.80 3.84 -19.37
CA LYS A 504 3.37 3.02 -20.52
C LYS A 504 2.04 2.31 -20.26
N PHE A 505 1.77 1.98 -19.00
CA PHE A 505 0.54 1.34 -18.55
C PHE A 505 -0.52 2.35 -18.07
N GLY A 506 -0.21 3.65 -18.11
CA GLY A 506 -1.14 4.70 -17.72
C GLY A 506 -1.20 5.00 -16.24
N LEU A 507 -0.26 4.48 -15.45
CA LEU A 507 -0.10 4.74 -14.04
C LEU A 507 1.07 5.73 -13.83
N SER A 508 1.01 6.51 -12.77
CA SER A 508 2.12 7.37 -12.33
C SER A 508 3.25 6.53 -11.73
N GLY A 509 4.50 6.93 -11.88
CA GLY A 509 5.63 6.26 -11.23
C GLY A 509 5.52 6.23 -9.70
N LYS A 510 4.83 7.21 -9.10
CA LYS A 510 4.51 7.20 -7.67
C LYS A 510 3.60 6.04 -7.26
N SER A 511 2.83 5.46 -8.20
CA SER A 511 1.95 4.31 -7.94
C SER A 511 2.73 3.04 -7.61
N PHE A 512 4.00 2.97 -8.03
CA PHE A 512 4.85 1.82 -7.73
C PHE A 512 5.13 1.65 -6.23
N ILE A 513 5.29 2.76 -5.50
CA ILE A 513 5.57 2.72 -4.05
C ILE A 513 4.44 2.01 -3.27
N PRO A 514 3.17 2.40 -3.41
CA PRO A 514 2.05 1.65 -2.84
C PRO A 514 2.03 0.17 -3.22
N MET A 515 2.25 -0.15 -4.50
CA MET A 515 2.21 -1.53 -4.98
C MET A 515 3.32 -2.39 -4.39
N LEU A 516 4.51 -1.81 -4.23
CA LEU A 516 5.63 -2.47 -3.59
C LEU A 516 5.34 -2.74 -2.10
N ILE A 517 4.90 -1.72 -1.36
CA ILE A 517 4.52 -1.89 0.04
C ILE A 517 3.40 -2.93 0.17
N GLY A 518 2.56 -3.07 -0.87
CA GLY A 518 1.47 -4.02 -0.95
C GLY A 518 1.90 -5.48 -0.92
N SER A 519 3.12 -5.80 -1.34
CA SER A 519 3.66 -7.16 -1.22
C SER A 519 3.94 -7.57 0.24
N GLY A 520 4.14 -6.61 1.14
CA GLY A 520 4.19 -6.88 2.57
C GLY A 520 2.81 -6.82 3.22
N CYS A 521 2.13 -5.67 3.12
CA CYS A 521 0.80 -5.47 3.70
C CYS A 521 -0.02 -4.44 2.93
N GLY A 522 -1.30 -4.77 2.66
CA GLY A 522 -2.23 -3.91 1.94
C GLY A 522 -2.59 -2.60 2.68
N VAL A 523 -2.60 -2.60 4.00
CA VAL A 523 -2.97 -1.40 4.80
C VAL A 523 -2.01 -0.23 4.58
N PRO A 524 -0.70 -0.37 4.83
CA PRO A 524 0.24 0.72 4.58
C PRO A 524 0.38 1.03 3.08
N ALA A 525 0.20 0.04 2.22
CA ALA A 525 0.21 0.21 0.78
C ALA A 525 -0.86 1.21 0.32
N VAL A 526 -2.10 1.02 0.75
CA VAL A 526 -3.20 1.94 0.46
C VAL A 526 -2.93 3.33 1.06
N MET A 527 -2.39 3.39 2.29
CA MET A 527 -2.04 4.66 2.93
C MET A 527 -0.93 5.42 2.19
N ALA A 528 0.04 4.72 1.63
CA ALA A 528 1.13 5.32 0.85
C ALA A 528 0.63 6.01 -0.43
N SER A 529 -0.57 5.67 -0.92
CA SER A 529 -1.20 6.34 -2.07
C SER A 529 -1.42 7.84 -1.88
N ARG A 530 -1.35 8.36 -0.65
CA ARG A 530 -1.39 9.81 -0.33
C ARG A 530 -0.30 10.62 -1.02
N THR A 531 0.82 9.98 -1.34
CA THR A 531 1.93 10.62 -2.06
C THR A 531 1.60 10.94 -3.51
N ILE A 532 0.49 10.41 -4.02
CA ILE A 532 0.02 10.63 -5.39
C ILE A 532 -0.88 11.87 -5.39
N GLU A 533 -0.45 12.90 -6.10
CA GLU A 533 -1.10 14.21 -6.14
C GLU A 533 -2.42 14.18 -6.92
N GLN A 534 -2.44 13.49 -8.06
CA GLN A 534 -3.66 13.38 -8.86
C GLN A 534 -4.64 12.38 -8.24
N GLU A 535 -5.83 12.85 -7.90
CA GLU A 535 -6.87 12.02 -7.28
C GLU A 535 -7.28 10.83 -8.17
N ARG A 536 -7.30 11.03 -9.49
CA ARG A 536 -7.57 9.97 -10.46
C ARG A 536 -6.54 8.84 -10.37
N ASP A 537 -5.25 9.17 -10.45
CA ASP A 537 -4.16 8.19 -10.39
C ASP A 537 -4.09 7.53 -9.01
N ARG A 538 -4.37 8.30 -7.94
CA ARG A 538 -4.49 7.79 -6.58
C ARG A 538 -5.61 6.75 -6.47
N ARG A 539 -6.81 7.04 -6.99
CA ARG A 539 -7.93 6.08 -6.99
C ARG A 539 -7.61 4.81 -7.76
N MET A 540 -7.01 4.94 -8.97
CA MET A 540 -6.59 3.78 -9.75
C MET A 540 -5.56 2.94 -8.98
N THR A 541 -4.59 3.58 -8.36
CA THR A 541 -3.57 2.90 -7.54
C THR A 541 -4.20 2.16 -6.37
N ILE A 542 -5.10 2.78 -5.61
CA ILE A 542 -5.82 2.12 -4.50
C ILE A 542 -6.57 0.87 -4.98
N MET A 543 -7.21 0.94 -6.15
CA MET A 543 -7.98 -0.18 -6.72
C MET A 543 -7.12 -1.35 -7.21
N THR A 544 -5.85 -1.12 -7.48
CA THR A 544 -4.96 -2.14 -8.06
C THR A 544 -3.84 -2.60 -7.13
N THR A 545 -3.50 -1.81 -6.12
CA THR A 545 -2.39 -2.09 -5.20
C THR A 545 -2.53 -3.43 -4.47
N CYS A 546 -3.75 -3.82 -4.10
CA CYS A 546 -4.01 -5.05 -3.35
C CYS A 546 -4.00 -6.33 -4.20
N PHE A 547 -3.74 -6.25 -5.49
CA PHE A 547 -3.60 -7.44 -6.35
C PHE A 547 -2.24 -8.14 -6.16
N VAL A 548 -1.23 -7.44 -5.67
CA VAL A 548 0.03 -8.09 -5.27
C VAL A 548 -0.23 -8.97 -4.04
N PRO A 549 0.25 -10.22 -4.01
CA PRO A 549 0.21 -11.04 -2.81
C PRO A 549 0.91 -10.35 -1.65
N CYS A 550 0.23 -10.26 -0.49
CA CYS A 550 0.82 -9.80 0.76
C CYS A 550 1.17 -11.01 1.66
N GLY A 551 1.89 -10.81 2.75
CA GLY A 551 2.28 -11.87 3.67
C GLY A 551 1.09 -12.75 4.11
N ALA A 552 -0.04 -12.16 4.49
CA ALA A 552 -1.26 -12.85 4.86
C ALA A 552 -1.92 -13.73 3.75
N LYS A 553 -1.45 -13.63 2.52
CA LYS A 553 -1.92 -14.49 1.41
C LYS A 553 -0.95 -15.66 1.15
N LEU A 554 0.22 -15.66 1.76
CA LEU A 554 1.21 -16.74 1.58
C LEU A 554 0.73 -18.08 2.10
N PRO A 555 0.11 -18.18 3.29
CA PRO A 555 -0.47 -19.43 3.78
C PRO A 555 -1.45 -20.06 2.80
N ILE A 556 -2.33 -19.26 2.18
CA ILE A 556 -3.27 -19.78 1.15
C ILE A 556 -2.48 -20.34 -0.04
N ILE A 557 -1.42 -19.65 -0.47
CA ILE A 557 -0.60 -20.13 -1.59
C ILE A 557 0.12 -21.43 -1.20
N ALA A 558 0.69 -21.50 0.00
CA ALA A 558 1.41 -22.66 0.52
C ALA A 558 0.48 -23.88 0.62
N MET A 559 -0.69 -23.73 1.26
CA MET A 559 -1.68 -24.80 1.41
C MET A 559 -2.09 -25.40 0.07
N PHE A 560 -2.50 -24.57 -0.90
CA PHE A 560 -2.93 -25.08 -2.20
C PHE A 560 -1.76 -25.57 -3.08
N ALA A 561 -0.56 -24.99 -2.93
CA ALA A 561 0.62 -25.46 -3.62
C ALA A 561 1.10 -26.81 -3.04
N GLY A 562 1.02 -27.01 -1.73
CA GLY A 562 1.30 -28.27 -1.05
C GLY A 562 0.31 -29.36 -1.46
N ALA A 563 -0.97 -29.17 -1.17
CA ALA A 563 -2.00 -30.17 -1.38
C ALA A 563 -2.15 -30.66 -2.82
N PHE A 564 -1.94 -29.79 -3.83
CA PHE A 564 -2.24 -30.12 -5.24
C PHE A 564 -1.04 -30.18 -6.15
N PHE A 565 0.09 -29.56 -5.77
CA PHE A 565 1.23 -29.37 -6.66
C PHE A 565 2.58 -29.75 -6.01
N GLY A 566 2.55 -30.54 -4.93
CA GLY A 566 3.73 -31.04 -4.24
C GLY A 566 4.67 -29.95 -3.75
N GLY A 567 4.15 -28.87 -3.21
CA GLY A 567 4.96 -27.76 -2.68
C GLY A 567 5.71 -26.94 -3.73
N SER A 568 5.32 -27.01 -5.01
CA SER A 568 6.07 -26.40 -6.11
C SER A 568 6.20 -24.88 -6.00
N GLY A 569 7.41 -24.38 -5.81
CA GLY A 569 7.72 -22.95 -5.86
C GLY A 569 7.33 -22.24 -7.16
N THR A 570 7.15 -23.00 -8.26
CA THR A 570 6.68 -22.47 -9.54
C THR A 570 5.23 -21.98 -9.43
N ILE A 571 4.39 -22.64 -8.66
CA ILE A 571 2.99 -22.24 -8.42
C ILE A 571 2.96 -20.94 -7.59
N ALA A 572 3.74 -20.87 -6.53
CA ALA A 572 3.88 -19.66 -5.74
C ALA A 572 4.37 -18.48 -6.60
N PHE A 573 5.38 -18.68 -7.42
CA PHE A 573 5.85 -17.66 -8.37
C PHE A 573 4.76 -17.24 -9.36
N SER A 574 3.98 -18.20 -9.88
CA SER A 574 2.88 -17.90 -10.82
C SER A 574 1.81 -17.01 -10.19
N ALA A 575 1.53 -17.15 -8.89
CA ALA A 575 0.61 -16.32 -8.14
C ALA A 575 1.08 -14.84 -8.09
N TYR A 576 2.38 -14.60 -7.88
CA TYR A 576 2.94 -13.25 -7.95
C TYR A 576 2.86 -12.66 -9.37
N VAL A 577 3.18 -13.47 -10.38
CA VAL A 577 3.07 -13.05 -11.79
C VAL A 577 1.62 -12.70 -12.13
N LEU A 578 0.65 -13.49 -11.68
CA LEU A 578 -0.78 -13.22 -11.85
C LEU A 578 -1.18 -11.87 -11.22
N GLY A 579 -0.71 -11.57 -10.01
CA GLY A 579 -0.93 -10.29 -9.34
C GLY A 579 -0.39 -9.11 -10.14
N VAL A 580 0.85 -9.18 -10.58
CA VAL A 580 1.50 -8.12 -11.40
C VAL A 580 0.79 -7.94 -12.74
N LEU A 581 0.46 -9.01 -13.44
CA LEU A 581 -0.30 -8.95 -14.70
C LEU A 581 -1.68 -8.33 -14.49
N SER A 582 -2.35 -8.66 -13.39
CA SER A 582 -3.64 -8.08 -13.03
C SER A 582 -3.58 -6.57 -12.81
N ILE A 583 -2.50 -6.06 -12.20
CA ILE A 583 -2.26 -4.62 -12.07
C ILE A 583 -2.13 -3.96 -13.44
N ILE A 584 -1.33 -4.53 -14.33
CA ILE A 584 -1.07 -3.99 -15.67
C ILE A 584 -2.38 -3.98 -16.49
N ILE A 585 -3.07 -5.11 -16.53
CA ILE A 585 -4.34 -5.26 -17.27
C ILE A 585 -5.39 -4.28 -16.72
N SER A 586 -5.59 -4.24 -15.40
CA SER A 586 -6.52 -3.31 -14.75
C SER A 586 -6.16 -1.85 -15.00
N GLY A 587 -4.88 -1.48 -14.91
CA GLY A 587 -4.42 -0.13 -15.17
C GLY A 587 -4.77 0.33 -16.60
N ILE A 588 -4.49 -0.52 -17.60
CA ILE A 588 -4.83 -0.25 -18.99
C ILE A 588 -6.35 -0.18 -19.19
N MET A 589 -7.11 -1.12 -18.62
CA MET A 589 -8.58 -1.15 -18.74
C MET A 589 -9.22 0.09 -18.11
N LEU A 590 -8.86 0.43 -16.87
CA LEU A 590 -9.43 1.57 -16.15
C LEU A 590 -9.18 2.87 -16.90
N LYS A 591 -8.00 3.07 -17.47
CA LYS A 591 -7.66 4.26 -18.27
C LYS A 591 -8.57 4.48 -19.49
N LYS A 592 -9.26 3.43 -20.00
CA LYS A 592 -10.18 3.54 -21.13
C LYS A 592 -11.53 4.18 -20.76
N PHE A 593 -11.85 4.24 -19.48
CA PHE A 593 -13.10 4.85 -19.01
C PHE A 593 -12.95 6.36 -18.83
N LYS A 594 -13.99 7.14 -19.22
CA LYS A 594 -13.97 8.62 -19.17
C LYS A 594 -13.56 9.19 -17.81
N ILE A 595 -13.85 8.48 -16.71
CA ILE A 595 -13.57 8.88 -15.34
C ILE A 595 -12.06 8.85 -15.01
N PHE A 596 -11.34 7.91 -15.64
CA PHE A 596 -9.90 7.68 -15.40
C PHE A 596 -9.03 8.11 -16.60
N THR A 597 -9.64 8.65 -17.67
CA THR A 597 -8.92 9.11 -18.87
C THR A 597 -8.16 10.40 -18.59
N GLY A 598 -6.95 10.53 -19.14
CA GLY A 598 -6.08 11.70 -19.06
C GLY A 598 -4.60 11.30 -19.01
N ASP A 599 -3.71 12.24 -19.23
CA ASP A 599 -2.28 11.98 -19.14
C ASP A 599 -1.85 11.89 -17.68
N PRO A 600 -1.00 10.91 -17.32
CA PRO A 600 -0.43 10.85 -15.97
C PRO A 600 0.37 12.14 -15.72
N ALA A 601 0.31 12.65 -14.48
CA ALA A 601 1.09 13.82 -14.11
C ALA A 601 2.57 13.61 -14.48
N PRO A 602 3.23 14.60 -15.09
CA PRO A 602 4.65 14.49 -15.31
C PRO A 602 5.35 14.31 -13.96
N PHE A 603 6.25 13.33 -13.89
CA PHE A 603 7.02 13.07 -12.68
C PHE A 603 8.09 14.16 -12.53
N VAL A 604 7.67 15.31 -12.00
CA VAL A 604 8.55 16.43 -11.67
C VAL A 604 8.82 16.39 -10.18
N MET A 605 9.67 15.45 -9.72
CA MET A 605 10.06 15.36 -8.32
C MET A 605 11.55 15.63 -8.20
N GLU A 606 11.90 16.55 -7.28
CA GLU A 606 13.29 16.70 -6.87
C GLU A 606 13.69 15.42 -6.14
N LEU A 607 14.80 14.81 -6.57
CA LEU A 607 15.42 13.77 -5.80
C LEU A 607 16.02 14.44 -4.54
N PRO A 608 15.45 14.24 -3.35
CA PRO A 608 16.01 14.84 -2.14
C PRO A 608 17.44 14.37 -1.94
N SER A 609 18.33 15.20 -1.42
CA SER A 609 19.69 14.76 -1.11
C SER A 609 19.64 13.62 -0.09
N TYR A 610 20.48 12.58 -0.25
CA TYR A 610 20.59 11.54 0.77
C TYR A 610 21.00 12.13 2.11
N HIS A 611 20.34 11.70 3.14
CA HIS A 611 20.70 12.01 4.51
C HIS A 611 20.58 10.76 5.40
N VAL A 612 21.29 10.75 6.49
CA VAL A 612 21.19 9.67 7.47
C VAL A 612 19.81 9.75 8.13
N PRO A 613 19.05 8.64 8.17
CA PRO A 613 17.76 8.62 8.80
C PRO A 613 17.82 9.07 10.26
N THR A 614 16.87 9.89 10.67
CA THR A 614 16.78 10.35 12.05
C THR A 614 16.00 9.31 12.86
N ALA A 615 16.63 8.72 13.87
CA ALA A 615 16.01 7.67 14.68
C ALA A 615 14.61 8.05 15.21
N GLY A 616 14.43 9.28 15.68
CA GLY A 616 13.14 9.78 16.15
C GLY A 616 12.04 9.79 15.07
N ASN A 617 12.36 10.13 13.82
CA ASN A 617 11.41 10.12 12.72
C ASN A 617 11.06 8.69 12.33
N VAL A 618 12.04 7.80 12.25
CA VAL A 618 11.85 6.39 11.91
C VAL A 618 10.95 5.70 12.93
N PHE A 619 11.27 5.80 14.23
CA PHE A 619 10.43 5.20 15.28
C PHE A 619 9.03 5.80 15.35
N ARG A 620 8.88 7.12 15.14
CA ARG A 620 7.56 7.74 15.08
C ARG A 620 6.74 7.21 13.92
N SER A 621 7.32 7.15 12.72
CA SER A 621 6.65 6.66 11.51
C SER A 621 6.24 5.18 11.65
N MET A 622 7.14 4.35 12.18
CA MET A 622 6.88 2.95 12.51
C MET A 622 5.69 2.83 13.48
N TRP A 623 5.73 3.55 14.62
CA TRP A 623 4.70 3.47 15.64
C TRP A 623 3.34 4.02 15.19
N GLU A 624 3.31 5.10 14.42
CA GLU A 624 2.06 5.65 13.87
C GLU A 624 1.35 4.64 12.95
N ARG A 625 2.11 3.91 12.14
CA ARG A 625 1.58 2.84 11.27
C ARG A 625 1.14 1.64 12.09
N GLY A 626 1.98 1.14 12.99
CA GLY A 626 1.69 0.00 13.86
C GLY A 626 0.51 0.25 14.80
N SER A 627 0.47 1.37 15.50
CA SER A 627 -0.65 1.70 16.40
C SER A 627 -2.00 1.85 15.67
N SER A 628 -1.96 2.32 14.42
CA SER A 628 -3.16 2.37 13.58
C SER A 628 -3.70 0.98 13.25
N PHE A 629 -2.82 0.00 13.06
CA PHE A 629 -3.18 -1.40 12.84
C PHE A 629 -3.75 -2.03 14.13
N ILE A 630 -3.05 -1.92 15.25
CA ILE A 630 -3.48 -2.46 16.56
C ILE A 630 -4.87 -1.94 16.96
N LYS A 631 -5.13 -0.63 16.78
CA LYS A 631 -6.45 -0.06 17.07
C LYS A 631 -7.56 -0.64 16.19
N LYS A 632 -7.26 -0.99 14.95
CA LYS A 632 -8.24 -1.62 14.05
C LYS A 632 -8.43 -3.10 14.39
N ALA A 633 -7.36 -3.81 14.78
CA ALA A 633 -7.45 -5.17 15.28
C ALA A 633 -8.39 -5.22 16.49
N GLY A 634 -8.18 -4.37 17.48
CA GLY A 634 -9.03 -4.28 18.66
C GLY A 634 -10.46 -3.77 18.45
N THR A 635 -10.88 -3.47 17.21
CA THR A 635 -12.25 -3.01 16.93
C THR A 635 -12.94 -3.83 15.85
N VAL A 636 -12.53 -3.63 14.59
CA VAL A 636 -13.21 -4.23 13.43
C VAL A 636 -12.97 -5.74 13.37
N ILE A 637 -11.74 -6.17 13.64
CA ILE A 637 -11.37 -7.58 13.56
C ILE A 637 -12.03 -8.32 14.72
N LEU A 638 -11.94 -7.81 15.95
CA LEU A 638 -12.62 -8.38 17.12
C LEU A 638 -14.13 -8.60 16.87
N LEU A 639 -14.83 -7.60 16.34
CA LEU A 639 -16.25 -7.77 16.03
C LEU A 639 -16.50 -8.83 14.95
N SER A 640 -15.58 -8.96 14.00
CA SER A 640 -15.69 -9.94 12.93
C SER A 640 -15.40 -11.36 13.44
N THR A 641 -14.42 -11.55 14.33
CA THR A 641 -14.11 -12.86 14.91
C THR A 641 -15.25 -13.34 15.80
N ILE A 642 -15.82 -12.48 16.64
CA ILE A 642 -17.03 -12.80 17.43
C ILE A 642 -18.21 -13.17 16.51
N PHE A 643 -18.38 -12.44 15.38
CA PHE A 643 -19.42 -12.78 14.42
C PHE A 643 -19.18 -14.15 13.77
N MET A 644 -17.94 -14.45 13.38
CA MET A 644 -17.58 -15.75 12.80
C MET A 644 -17.78 -16.88 13.81
N TRP A 645 -17.26 -16.74 15.03
CA TRP A 645 -17.47 -17.68 16.11
C TRP A 645 -18.97 -17.98 16.33
N PHE A 646 -19.79 -16.94 16.48
CA PHE A 646 -21.22 -17.12 16.67
C PHE A 646 -21.89 -17.83 15.48
N THR A 647 -21.55 -17.50 14.25
CA THR A 647 -22.20 -18.07 13.07
C THR A 647 -21.68 -19.46 12.69
N LEU A 648 -20.48 -19.85 13.12
CA LEU A 648 -19.95 -21.19 12.98
C LEU A 648 -20.42 -22.12 14.12
N GLY A 649 -20.41 -21.63 15.38
CA GLY A 649 -20.74 -22.45 16.55
C GLY A 649 -22.24 -22.60 16.81
N TYR A 650 -23.12 -21.79 16.19
CA TYR A 650 -24.55 -21.85 16.43
C TYR A 650 -25.35 -22.10 15.15
N GLY A 651 -26.42 -22.88 15.28
CA GLY A 651 -27.26 -23.23 14.15
C GLY A 651 -28.58 -23.89 14.54
N TRP A 652 -29.11 -24.74 13.68
CA TRP A 652 -30.36 -25.46 13.90
C TRP A 652 -30.11 -26.94 13.82
N GLU A 653 -30.17 -27.63 14.95
CA GLU A 653 -30.05 -29.07 15.04
C GLU A 653 -31.36 -29.64 15.58
N GLY A 654 -31.90 -30.69 14.97
CA GLY A 654 -33.21 -31.27 15.34
C GLY A 654 -34.41 -30.31 15.31
N GLY A 655 -34.27 -29.13 14.64
CA GLY A 655 -35.32 -28.09 14.58
C GLY A 655 -35.27 -27.09 15.75
N ALA A 656 -34.34 -27.22 16.69
CA ALA A 656 -34.07 -26.27 17.74
C ALA A 656 -32.82 -25.42 17.40
N PHE A 657 -32.79 -24.19 17.85
CA PHE A 657 -31.61 -23.34 17.75
C PHE A 657 -30.71 -23.61 18.95
N CYS A 658 -29.49 -24.13 18.72
CA CYS A 658 -28.52 -24.51 19.74
C CYS A 658 -27.09 -24.31 19.26
N ALA A 659 -26.13 -24.50 20.15
CA ALA A 659 -24.75 -24.75 19.72
C ALA A 659 -24.77 -26.06 18.92
N VAL A 660 -24.11 -26.05 17.76
CA VAL A 660 -24.12 -27.19 16.82
C VAL A 660 -22.94 -28.10 17.10
N SER A 661 -23.19 -29.42 17.15
CA SER A 661 -22.15 -30.43 17.19
C SER A 661 -21.52 -30.67 15.80
N ASP A 662 -22.30 -30.42 14.75
CA ASP A 662 -21.86 -30.53 13.35
C ASP A 662 -21.96 -29.17 12.66
N ILE A 663 -20.80 -28.67 12.21
CA ILE A 663 -20.67 -27.36 11.53
C ILE A 663 -21.56 -27.26 10.30
N ASP A 664 -21.93 -28.37 9.66
CA ASP A 664 -22.85 -28.43 8.52
C ASP A 664 -24.26 -27.86 8.88
N ASN A 665 -24.63 -27.88 10.14
CA ASN A 665 -25.90 -27.35 10.66
C ASN A 665 -25.82 -25.87 11.08
N SER A 666 -24.64 -25.26 11.00
CA SER A 666 -24.36 -23.88 11.44
C SER A 666 -25.10 -22.82 10.59
N ILE A 667 -25.22 -21.62 11.16
CA ILE A 667 -25.72 -20.46 10.42
C ILE A 667 -24.81 -20.19 9.22
N MET A 668 -23.51 -20.33 9.41
CA MET A 668 -22.53 -20.05 8.35
C MET A 668 -22.62 -21.06 7.21
N ALA A 669 -22.85 -22.35 7.49
CA ALA A 669 -23.09 -23.37 6.46
C ALA A 669 -24.33 -23.03 5.61
N ARG A 670 -25.40 -22.54 6.22
CA ARG A 670 -26.60 -22.11 5.49
C ARG A 670 -26.33 -20.87 4.63
N ILE A 671 -25.61 -19.89 5.17
CA ILE A 671 -25.19 -18.71 4.39
C ILE A 671 -24.30 -19.14 3.22
N GLY A 672 -23.32 -20.00 3.50
CA GLY A 672 -22.42 -20.58 2.50
C GLY A 672 -23.16 -21.30 1.40
N SER A 673 -24.15 -22.15 1.75
CA SER A 673 -24.97 -22.89 0.79
C SER A 673 -25.80 -21.98 -0.13
N VAL A 674 -26.27 -20.83 0.36
CA VAL A 674 -26.97 -19.83 -0.48
C VAL A 674 -26.02 -19.11 -1.44
N ILE A 675 -24.76 -18.89 -1.02
CA ILE A 675 -23.75 -18.17 -1.80
C ILE A 675 -22.96 -19.10 -2.74
N ALA A 676 -22.77 -20.36 -2.35
CA ALA A 676 -22.01 -21.38 -3.09
C ALA A 676 -22.36 -21.47 -4.61
N PRO A 677 -23.65 -21.38 -5.03
CA PRO A 677 -23.99 -21.42 -6.46
C PRO A 677 -23.32 -20.32 -7.29
N ILE A 678 -22.95 -19.18 -6.68
CA ILE A 678 -22.24 -18.10 -7.38
C ILE A 678 -20.83 -18.58 -7.76
N PHE A 679 -20.21 -19.41 -6.94
CA PHE A 679 -18.85 -19.91 -7.14
C PHE A 679 -18.76 -21.23 -7.91
N THR A 680 -19.87 -21.78 -8.40
CA THR A 680 -19.85 -22.95 -9.29
C THR A 680 -19.17 -22.64 -10.62
N LEU A 681 -19.33 -21.41 -11.13
CA LEU A 681 -18.75 -21.01 -12.41
C LEU A 681 -17.21 -20.94 -12.37
N PRO A 682 -16.56 -20.38 -11.33
CA PRO A 682 -15.11 -20.43 -11.13
C PRO A 682 -14.59 -21.74 -10.50
N GLY A 683 -15.43 -22.75 -10.23
CA GLY A 683 -15.00 -24.11 -9.93
C GLY A 683 -14.87 -24.49 -8.45
N PHE A 684 -15.32 -23.64 -7.55
CA PHE A 684 -15.29 -23.90 -6.08
C PHE A 684 -16.67 -23.60 -5.45
N GLY A 685 -17.73 -24.21 -6.03
CA GLY A 685 -19.11 -23.98 -5.64
C GLY A 685 -19.59 -24.83 -4.45
N THR A 686 -18.70 -25.24 -3.53
CA THR A 686 -19.05 -25.89 -2.27
C THR A 686 -19.37 -24.83 -1.20
N TRP A 687 -20.19 -25.17 -0.22
CA TRP A 687 -20.49 -24.24 0.87
C TRP A 687 -19.25 -23.97 1.71
N LYS A 688 -18.37 -24.97 1.94
CA LYS A 688 -17.11 -24.84 2.66
C LYS A 688 -16.21 -23.80 1.98
N SER A 689 -16.00 -23.92 0.66
CA SER A 689 -15.22 -22.95 -0.12
C SER A 689 -15.81 -21.54 -0.08
N ALA A 690 -17.15 -21.40 -0.12
CA ALA A 690 -17.80 -20.10 -0.03
C ALA A 690 -17.59 -19.46 1.33
N VAL A 691 -17.65 -20.24 2.42
CA VAL A 691 -17.37 -19.78 3.79
C VAL A 691 -15.91 -19.36 3.91
N ALA A 692 -14.96 -20.20 3.48
CA ALA A 692 -13.53 -19.86 3.49
C ALA A 692 -13.21 -18.60 2.67
N ALA A 693 -13.85 -18.38 1.54
CA ALA A 693 -13.71 -17.16 0.75
C ALA A 693 -14.23 -15.92 1.51
N ILE A 694 -15.32 -16.06 2.30
CA ILE A 694 -15.89 -14.98 3.12
C ILE A 694 -14.98 -14.69 4.34
N SER A 695 -14.51 -15.73 5.04
CA SER A 695 -13.57 -15.56 6.16
C SER A 695 -12.30 -14.82 5.72
N GLY A 696 -11.80 -15.12 4.53
CA GLY A 696 -10.68 -14.40 3.92
C GLY A 696 -10.92 -12.91 3.60
N LEU A 697 -12.14 -12.39 3.71
CA LEU A 697 -12.41 -10.95 3.69
C LEU A 697 -12.21 -10.32 5.07
N VAL A 698 -12.36 -11.08 6.13
CA VAL A 698 -12.08 -10.62 7.49
C VAL A 698 -10.57 -10.49 7.65
N ALA A 699 -9.86 -11.60 7.51
CA ALA A 699 -8.43 -11.70 7.51
C ALA A 699 -8.00 -12.81 6.55
N LYS A 700 -6.96 -12.61 5.75
CA LYS A 700 -6.58 -13.58 4.71
C LYS A 700 -5.94 -14.84 5.29
N GLU A 701 -5.22 -14.69 6.35
CA GLU A 701 -4.63 -15.76 7.16
C GLU A 701 -5.69 -16.74 7.69
N ASN A 702 -6.86 -16.27 8.03
CA ASN A 702 -7.94 -17.10 8.57
C ASN A 702 -8.53 -18.10 7.58
N VAL A 703 -8.14 -18.08 6.31
CA VAL A 703 -8.65 -19.04 5.32
C VAL A 703 -8.18 -20.45 5.65
N VAL A 704 -6.91 -20.63 6.04
CA VAL A 704 -6.34 -21.93 6.39
C VAL A 704 -7.01 -22.47 7.66
N ALA A 705 -7.03 -21.69 8.73
CA ALA A 705 -7.71 -22.05 9.98
C ALA A 705 -9.21 -22.34 9.78
N THR A 706 -9.90 -21.60 8.89
CA THR A 706 -11.29 -21.87 8.55
C THR A 706 -11.45 -23.24 7.86
N PHE A 707 -10.55 -23.60 6.96
CA PHE A 707 -10.59 -24.95 6.36
C PHE A 707 -10.32 -26.05 7.41
N GLY A 708 -9.38 -25.85 8.33
CA GLY A 708 -9.15 -26.76 9.45
C GLY A 708 -10.43 -27.02 10.22
N GLN A 709 -11.12 -25.96 10.66
CA GLN A 709 -12.41 -26.08 11.36
C GLN A 709 -13.48 -26.76 10.49
N LEU A 710 -13.57 -26.43 9.18
CA LEU A 710 -14.57 -26.98 8.27
C LEU A 710 -14.33 -28.46 7.92
N TYR A 711 -13.11 -28.96 8.12
CA TYR A 711 -12.75 -30.37 7.96
C TYR A 711 -12.64 -31.13 9.29
N HIS A 712 -13.11 -30.51 10.38
CA HIS A 712 -13.14 -31.10 11.74
C HIS A 712 -11.75 -31.51 12.27
N PHE A 713 -10.70 -30.84 11.86
CA PHE A 713 -9.38 -31.07 12.42
C PHE A 713 -9.34 -30.57 13.86
N VAL A 714 -8.93 -31.45 14.76
CA VAL A 714 -8.79 -31.16 16.21
C VAL A 714 -7.34 -30.77 16.43
N GLY A 715 -7.08 -29.52 16.78
CA GLY A 715 -5.74 -28.95 16.97
C GLY A 715 -5.50 -27.69 16.16
N GLU A 716 -4.32 -27.11 16.31
CA GLU A 716 -3.87 -25.98 15.48
C GLU A 716 -3.38 -26.50 14.13
N VAL A 717 -3.90 -25.91 13.05
CA VAL A 717 -3.48 -26.23 11.68
C VAL A 717 -2.24 -25.42 11.38
N ALA A 718 -1.19 -26.06 10.89
CA ALA A 718 0.04 -25.40 10.46
C ALA A 718 -0.23 -24.31 9.42
N GLU A 719 0.72 -23.35 9.26
CA GLU A 719 0.56 -22.23 8.32
C GLU A 719 0.31 -22.70 6.87
N ASP A 720 0.83 -23.84 6.48
CA ASP A 720 0.66 -24.43 5.15
C ASP A 720 -0.50 -25.44 5.07
N GLY A 721 -1.16 -25.76 6.20
CA GLY A 721 -2.32 -26.61 6.27
C GLY A 721 -2.05 -28.07 5.90
N SER A 722 -0.86 -28.58 6.17
CA SER A 722 -0.42 -29.94 5.78
C SER A 722 -1.36 -31.02 6.30
N GLU A 723 -1.92 -30.85 7.50
CA GLU A 723 -2.80 -31.78 8.16
C GLU A 723 -4.15 -32.00 7.42
N ILE A 724 -4.58 -31.02 6.65
CA ILE A 724 -5.87 -31.06 5.93
C ILE A 724 -5.73 -31.23 4.42
N TRP A 725 -4.55 -31.53 3.90
CA TRP A 725 -4.33 -31.68 2.45
C TRP A 725 -5.16 -32.79 1.83
N GLY A 726 -5.37 -33.89 2.58
CA GLY A 726 -6.17 -35.03 2.14
C GLY A 726 -7.62 -34.66 1.87
N GLU A 727 -8.28 -34.03 2.82
CA GLU A 727 -9.67 -33.57 2.71
C GLU A 727 -9.82 -32.46 1.68
N LEU A 728 -8.86 -31.56 1.61
CA LEU A 728 -8.81 -30.50 0.61
C LEU A 728 -8.71 -31.06 -0.80
N ALA A 729 -7.89 -32.12 -1.00
CA ALA A 729 -7.74 -32.80 -2.28
C ALA A 729 -9.00 -33.56 -2.70
N ALA A 730 -9.84 -33.98 -1.75
CA ALA A 730 -11.14 -34.61 -2.05
C ALA A 730 -12.20 -33.60 -2.51
N ASP A 731 -12.16 -32.36 -2.01
CA ASP A 731 -13.17 -31.32 -2.29
C ASP A 731 -12.86 -30.47 -3.54
N PHE A 732 -11.59 -30.35 -3.93
CA PHE A 732 -11.17 -29.51 -5.06
C PHE A 732 -10.53 -30.31 -6.19
N THR A 733 -10.71 -29.88 -7.42
CA THR A 733 -9.86 -30.29 -8.54
C THR A 733 -8.62 -29.42 -8.61
N GLN A 734 -7.53 -29.86 -9.25
CA GLN A 734 -6.30 -29.07 -9.37
C GLN A 734 -6.53 -27.67 -9.96
N VAL A 735 -7.38 -27.59 -11.03
CA VAL A 735 -7.69 -26.31 -11.65
C VAL A 735 -8.64 -25.49 -10.78
N GLY A 736 -9.55 -26.14 -10.06
CA GLY A 736 -10.45 -25.49 -9.08
C GLY A 736 -9.67 -24.88 -7.91
N ALA A 737 -8.69 -25.60 -7.38
CA ALA A 737 -7.77 -25.16 -6.35
C ALA A 737 -6.98 -23.90 -6.77
N TYR A 738 -6.40 -23.91 -7.97
CA TYR A 738 -5.70 -22.73 -8.49
C TYR A 738 -6.66 -21.56 -8.75
N ALA A 739 -7.89 -21.82 -9.19
CA ALA A 739 -8.89 -20.78 -9.38
C ALA A 739 -9.36 -20.15 -8.06
N PHE A 740 -9.52 -20.95 -7.01
CA PHE A 740 -9.82 -20.46 -5.65
C PHE A 740 -8.67 -19.60 -5.09
N MET A 741 -7.43 -20.08 -5.22
CA MET A 741 -6.23 -19.33 -4.87
C MET A 741 -6.20 -17.99 -5.61
N ALA A 742 -6.38 -17.98 -6.93
CA ALA A 742 -6.42 -16.76 -7.76
C ALA A 742 -7.53 -15.81 -7.33
N PHE A 743 -8.72 -16.32 -6.98
CA PHE A 743 -9.82 -15.51 -6.47
C PHE A 743 -9.42 -14.80 -5.16
N ASN A 744 -8.89 -15.54 -4.19
CA ASN A 744 -8.48 -14.98 -2.91
C ASN A 744 -7.33 -13.98 -3.03
N LEU A 745 -6.44 -14.16 -4.00
CA LEU A 745 -5.37 -13.20 -4.30
C LEU A 745 -5.90 -11.88 -4.83
N LEU A 746 -6.89 -11.91 -5.74
CA LEU A 746 -7.34 -10.75 -6.51
C LEU A 746 -8.61 -10.10 -5.96
N CYS A 747 -9.39 -10.77 -5.11
CA CYS A 747 -10.60 -10.20 -4.53
C CYS A 747 -10.30 -9.06 -3.55
N ALA A 748 -11.33 -8.48 -2.95
CA ALA A 748 -11.18 -7.43 -1.95
C ALA A 748 -10.21 -7.87 -0.84
N PRO A 749 -9.33 -6.99 -0.37
CA PRO A 749 -8.39 -7.30 0.70
C PRO A 749 -9.12 -7.43 2.05
N CYS A 750 -8.38 -7.78 3.10
CA CYS A 750 -8.91 -7.88 4.47
C CYS A 750 -9.61 -6.59 4.94
N PHE A 751 -10.49 -6.70 5.92
CA PHE A 751 -11.26 -5.57 6.47
C PHE A 751 -10.38 -4.41 6.93
N ALA A 752 -9.20 -4.68 7.46
CA ALA A 752 -8.24 -3.63 7.82
C ALA A 752 -7.82 -2.80 6.60
N ALA A 753 -7.52 -3.44 5.49
CA ALA A 753 -7.17 -2.76 4.24
C ALA A 753 -8.39 -2.09 3.59
N MET A 754 -9.59 -2.69 3.64
CA MET A 754 -10.83 -2.04 3.21
C MET A 754 -11.12 -0.77 4.02
N GLY A 755 -10.84 -0.78 5.33
CA GLY A 755 -10.91 0.41 6.18
C GLY A 755 -9.89 1.49 5.77
N ALA A 756 -8.71 1.11 5.31
CA ALA A 756 -7.75 2.06 4.73
C ALA A 756 -8.26 2.61 3.39
N ILE A 757 -8.81 1.76 2.50
CA ILE A 757 -9.43 2.17 1.24
C ILE A 757 -10.55 3.19 1.50
N LYS A 758 -11.44 2.94 2.47
CA LYS A 758 -12.51 3.88 2.85
C LYS A 758 -11.96 5.23 3.26
N ARG A 759 -10.89 5.25 4.04
CA ARG A 759 -10.25 6.49 4.51
C ARG A 759 -9.57 7.26 3.38
N GLU A 760 -8.82 6.57 2.51
CA GLU A 760 -8.07 7.22 1.43
C GLU A 760 -8.96 7.61 0.24
N MET A 761 -10.05 6.89 -0.02
CA MET A 761 -11.07 7.29 -1.01
C MET A 761 -11.93 8.47 -0.54
N ASN A 762 -12.07 8.64 0.78
CA ASN A 762 -12.88 9.68 1.44
C ASN A 762 -14.29 9.84 0.83
N ASN A 763 -14.84 8.78 0.25
CA ASN A 763 -16.15 8.74 -0.40
C ASN A 763 -16.70 7.32 -0.42
N GLY A 764 -17.90 7.13 0.18
CA GLY A 764 -18.50 5.80 0.31
C GLY A 764 -18.83 5.14 -1.04
N LYS A 765 -19.24 5.91 -2.05
CA LYS A 765 -19.53 5.38 -3.40
C LYS A 765 -18.25 4.88 -4.08
N TRP A 766 -17.16 5.61 -3.96
CA TRP A 766 -15.87 5.20 -4.50
C TRP A 766 -15.28 4.00 -3.77
N THR A 767 -15.49 3.92 -2.46
CA THR A 767 -15.09 2.75 -1.67
C THR A 767 -15.84 1.51 -2.13
N ALA A 768 -17.17 1.60 -2.24
CA ALA A 768 -17.99 0.48 -2.72
C ALA A 768 -17.63 0.07 -4.16
N PHE A 769 -17.35 1.06 -5.03
CA PHE A 769 -16.92 0.80 -6.39
C PHE A 769 -15.57 0.08 -6.43
N ALA A 770 -14.59 0.50 -5.61
CA ALA A 770 -13.27 -0.11 -5.55
C ALA A 770 -13.34 -1.58 -5.08
N ILE A 771 -14.08 -1.84 -4.00
CA ILE A 771 -14.28 -3.20 -3.45
C ILE A 771 -15.03 -4.06 -4.47
N GLY A 772 -16.14 -3.56 -5.04
CA GLY A 772 -16.91 -4.28 -6.06
C GLY A 772 -16.10 -4.58 -7.31
N TYR A 773 -15.25 -3.63 -7.75
CA TYR A 773 -14.35 -3.84 -8.88
C TYR A 773 -13.35 -4.98 -8.62
N MET A 774 -12.69 -5.00 -7.46
CA MET A 774 -11.72 -6.04 -7.10
C MET A 774 -12.40 -7.42 -7.06
N CYS A 775 -13.56 -7.54 -6.41
CA CYS A 775 -14.31 -8.80 -6.37
C CYS A 775 -14.77 -9.25 -7.77
N ALA A 776 -15.30 -8.33 -8.59
CA ALA A 776 -15.73 -8.66 -9.95
C ALA A 776 -14.56 -9.08 -10.85
N TYR A 777 -13.41 -8.39 -10.73
CA TYR A 777 -12.20 -8.73 -11.47
C TYR A 777 -11.67 -10.11 -11.07
N ALA A 778 -11.58 -10.39 -9.76
CA ALA A 778 -11.18 -11.69 -9.23
C ALA A 778 -12.10 -12.82 -9.75
N TYR A 779 -13.41 -12.60 -9.71
CA TYR A 779 -14.41 -13.56 -10.22
C TYR A 779 -14.23 -13.86 -11.71
N VAL A 780 -14.00 -12.82 -12.52
CA VAL A 780 -13.77 -12.98 -13.97
C VAL A 780 -12.49 -13.78 -14.21
N VAL A 781 -11.39 -13.43 -13.53
CA VAL A 781 -10.09 -14.10 -13.72
C VAL A 781 -10.15 -15.56 -13.26
N SER A 782 -10.71 -15.85 -12.07
CA SER A 782 -10.84 -17.22 -11.58
C SER A 782 -11.76 -18.08 -12.46
N THR A 783 -12.86 -17.51 -12.99
CA THR A 783 -13.71 -18.19 -13.97
C THR A 783 -12.95 -18.55 -15.25
N ILE A 784 -12.14 -17.62 -15.76
CA ILE A 784 -11.31 -17.89 -16.95
C ILE A 784 -10.31 -19.03 -16.65
N ILE A 785 -9.65 -18.98 -15.51
CA ILE A 785 -8.67 -19.99 -15.09
C ILE A 785 -9.34 -21.36 -15.02
N TYR A 786 -10.47 -21.48 -14.32
CA TYR A 786 -11.17 -22.75 -14.14
C TYR A 786 -11.71 -23.30 -15.45
N GLN A 787 -12.47 -22.52 -16.19
CA GLN A 787 -13.15 -23.00 -17.38
C GLN A 787 -12.20 -23.28 -18.55
N ILE A 788 -11.18 -22.46 -18.75
CA ILE A 788 -10.20 -22.66 -19.82
C ILE A 788 -9.13 -23.66 -19.38
N GLY A 789 -8.64 -23.55 -18.13
CA GLY A 789 -7.69 -24.50 -17.55
C GLY A 789 -8.25 -25.91 -17.54
N GLY A 790 -9.46 -26.11 -17.00
CA GLY A 790 -10.12 -27.41 -16.96
C GLY A 790 -10.43 -28.02 -18.34
N LEU A 791 -10.67 -27.16 -19.37
CA LEU A 791 -10.76 -27.63 -20.75
C LEU A 791 -9.42 -28.11 -21.30
N ILE A 792 -8.32 -27.48 -20.93
CA ILE A 792 -6.95 -27.83 -21.38
C ILE A 792 -6.46 -29.10 -20.67
N THR A 793 -6.71 -29.21 -19.36
CA THR A 793 -6.31 -30.38 -18.55
C THR A 793 -7.23 -31.60 -18.83
N GLY A 794 -8.41 -31.39 -19.44
CA GLY A 794 -9.38 -32.44 -19.67
C GLY A 794 -10.31 -32.70 -18.48
N GLU A 795 -10.24 -31.92 -17.41
CA GLU A 795 -11.15 -32.00 -16.26
C GLU A 795 -12.59 -31.57 -16.63
N LEU A 796 -12.72 -30.65 -17.59
CA LEU A 796 -13.99 -30.11 -18.04
C LEU A 796 -14.25 -30.37 -19.51
N THR A 797 -15.53 -30.58 -19.85
CA THR A 797 -16.02 -30.59 -21.23
C THR A 797 -16.54 -29.22 -21.63
N PHE A 798 -16.57 -28.96 -22.95
CA PHE A 798 -17.10 -27.69 -23.45
C PHE A 798 -18.56 -27.50 -23.07
N GLY A 799 -18.89 -26.46 -22.36
CA GLY A 799 -20.22 -26.17 -21.81
C GLY A 799 -20.52 -24.67 -21.72
N VAL A 800 -21.63 -24.34 -21.04
CA VAL A 800 -22.07 -22.96 -20.85
C VAL A 800 -21.00 -22.12 -20.11
N GLY A 801 -20.35 -22.70 -19.12
CA GLY A 801 -19.25 -22.02 -18.39
C GLY A 801 -18.10 -21.61 -19.30
N THR A 802 -17.72 -22.51 -20.23
CA THR A 802 -16.64 -22.23 -21.20
C THR A 802 -17.03 -21.05 -22.13
N VAL A 803 -18.28 -20.99 -22.55
CA VAL A 803 -18.77 -19.86 -23.37
C VAL A 803 -18.70 -18.53 -22.59
N VAL A 804 -19.08 -18.56 -21.32
CA VAL A 804 -18.98 -17.38 -20.44
C VAL A 804 -17.52 -16.95 -20.26
N ALA A 805 -16.59 -17.89 -20.04
CA ALA A 805 -15.16 -17.59 -19.93
C ALA A 805 -14.60 -16.97 -21.22
N ILE A 806 -14.99 -17.50 -22.38
CA ILE A 806 -14.60 -16.91 -23.68
C ILE A 806 -15.19 -15.51 -23.84
N ALA A 807 -16.43 -15.27 -23.40
CA ALA A 807 -17.03 -13.95 -23.42
C ALA A 807 -16.27 -12.97 -22.49
N PHE A 808 -15.81 -13.41 -21.32
CA PHE A 808 -14.98 -12.61 -20.43
C PHE A 808 -13.62 -12.30 -21.04
N ILE A 809 -12.97 -13.26 -21.69
CA ILE A 809 -11.72 -13.02 -22.41
C ILE A 809 -11.95 -11.99 -23.53
N ALA A 810 -13.01 -12.15 -24.33
CA ALA A 810 -13.35 -11.22 -25.38
C ALA A 810 -13.63 -9.80 -24.84
N LEU A 811 -14.29 -9.69 -23.69
CA LEU A 811 -14.53 -8.42 -23.00
C LEU A 811 -13.22 -7.76 -22.54
N ILE A 812 -12.31 -8.52 -21.92
CA ILE A 812 -11.01 -8.01 -21.50
C ILE A 812 -10.21 -7.52 -22.72
N ILE A 813 -10.13 -8.33 -23.78
CA ILE A 813 -9.47 -7.97 -25.02
C ILE A 813 -10.10 -6.73 -25.63
N PHE A 814 -11.41 -6.66 -25.72
CA PHE A 814 -12.13 -5.48 -26.22
C PHE A 814 -11.78 -4.22 -25.40
N LEU A 815 -11.78 -4.32 -24.04
CA LEU A 815 -11.44 -3.20 -23.18
C LEU A 815 -9.97 -2.79 -23.30
N LEU A 816 -9.05 -3.72 -23.52
CA LEU A 816 -7.63 -3.42 -23.73
C LEU A 816 -7.36 -2.66 -25.03
N PHE A 817 -8.04 -3.05 -26.13
CA PHE A 817 -7.83 -2.45 -27.46
C PHE A 817 -8.79 -1.29 -27.78
N ARG A 818 -9.81 -1.06 -26.95
CA ARG A 818 -10.71 0.10 -27.10
C ARG A 818 -9.91 1.41 -27.04
N LYS A 819 -10.21 2.34 -27.95
CA LYS A 819 -9.62 3.69 -27.87
C LYS A 819 -10.02 4.39 -26.56
N PRO A 820 -9.11 5.07 -25.88
CA PRO A 820 -9.45 5.84 -24.70
C PRO A 820 -10.55 6.87 -25.02
N ALA A 821 -11.41 7.14 -24.08
CA ALA A 821 -12.40 8.20 -24.21
C ALA A 821 -11.65 9.54 -24.33
N LYS A 822 -12.17 10.48 -25.15
CA LYS A 822 -11.56 11.82 -25.22
C LYS A 822 -11.59 12.45 -23.83
N ALA A 823 -10.44 12.93 -23.37
CA ALA A 823 -10.33 13.62 -22.10
C ALA A 823 -11.03 14.97 -22.21
N ASP A 824 -12.12 15.17 -21.49
CA ASP A 824 -12.63 16.51 -21.16
C ASP A 824 -11.77 17.04 -20.02
N SER A 825 -10.74 17.80 -20.36
CA SER A 825 -9.69 18.27 -19.47
C SER A 825 -10.14 19.13 -18.28
N THR A 826 -11.41 19.52 -18.22
CA THR A 826 -11.92 20.48 -17.22
C THR A 826 -13.19 20.06 -16.48
N GLU A 827 -14.08 19.34 -17.11
CA GLU A 827 -15.37 18.97 -16.49
C GLU A 827 -15.22 17.76 -15.53
N GLY A 828 -14.26 16.90 -15.78
CA GLY A 828 -13.90 15.77 -14.91
C GLY A 828 -13.37 16.21 -13.55
N LEU A 829 -12.52 17.23 -13.52
CA LEU A 829 -11.97 17.80 -12.27
C LEU A 829 -13.04 18.55 -11.45
N ARG A 830 -13.96 19.26 -12.12
CA ARG A 830 -15.08 19.93 -11.44
C ARG A 830 -16.12 18.96 -10.90
N ARG A 831 -16.49 17.90 -11.64
CA ARG A 831 -17.44 16.88 -11.13
C ARG A 831 -16.85 16.07 -9.99
N MET A 832 -15.54 15.78 -10.00
CA MET A 832 -14.88 15.11 -8.88
C MET A 832 -14.85 15.94 -7.60
N SER A 833 -14.80 17.27 -7.71
CA SER A 833 -14.84 18.16 -6.53
C SER A 833 -16.26 18.40 -6.00
N VAL A 834 -17.31 18.28 -6.84
CA VAL A 834 -18.72 18.41 -6.42
C VAL A 834 -19.24 17.12 -5.79
N ASP A 835 -18.76 15.95 -6.22
CA ASP A 835 -19.13 14.65 -5.62
C ASP A 835 -18.37 14.34 -4.31
N ALA A 836 -17.45 15.20 -3.89
CA ALA A 836 -16.71 15.09 -2.63
C ALA A 836 -17.38 15.84 -1.45
N ASN A 837 -18.51 16.54 -1.69
CA ASN A 837 -19.31 17.20 -0.65
C ASN A 837 -20.55 16.37 -0.27
#